data_708fca4aea7b28086e03794540efc322
#
_entry.id   708fca4aea7b28086e03794540efc322
#
_cell.length_a   1.000
_cell.length_b   1.000
_cell.length_c   1.000
_cell.angle_alpha   90.00
_cell.angle_beta   90.00
_cell.angle_gamma   90.00
#
_symmetry.space_group_name_H-M   'P 1'
#
loop_
_entity.id
_entity.type
_entity.pdbx_description
1 polymer ?
#
loop_
_entity_poly.entity_id
_entity_poly.type
_entity_poly.pdbx_seq_one_letter_code
_entity_poly.pdbx_strand_id
1 'polypeptide(L)'
;MNIKTNLLAPLCLAGATLLSSNQAMAEDTANPFYAPFNTVHGTAPFSKVNNSQWIDAVDRGIKLAQQEVDAIVKQRSVPDFDNTILALENSGEDLNRVLNVFFPLMSANADDEMMNLSVEISRKLSDYSTAQILNTGLWNRIRQVYDNRAKFNLNPEDSMLLQQTYDAFALSGATLEGADREKFKKLSAELSELTTRFGQNVLKELNTYEIWLKKDELAGLPQGVINAAAENAKAKGRDGEYLFGLDQPTYMAVMKYADNDAVREKFYKLYTGRNIKGEYSNIDILKRIAEVRRQIANLLGKETYADHSLTNTMAQNPANVYKLLNQLREAYRPALDKDMKELTEFASAQTGKPTEITPWNYSYWSNKHRQAKYSFDEEALRPYFELSNVVDGVFGLATRLYGLHFTENPNIEVYHPDVKAYEVTDDKGEYVGVLYTDFFPRASKRPGAWMTNFKEQWITEDGKNSRPHVSIVMNFTKPTADTPSLLTPYEVETFLHEFGHSLHGLLANTHRRSLSGTSVYRDFVELPSQFNENYLTEQEFLNTFAKHYQTGEPIPAELVNALVTSSQYGAAYACMRQLMFGFLDMAWHTAKAPVDDAVAFEIEAIRPVQIFEPVEGSMTSPQFSHIFSGGYAAGYYSYKWAEVLDADAFSVFKANGIFDKKTADSFKNNILTRGGTENPAVLYRRFRGGEPTIDALLRRDGIIK
;
A
#
# COMPACT_ATOMS: atom_id res chain seq x y z
N MET A 1 -7.02 -4.90 4.23
CA MET A 1 -7.83 -6.11 3.98
C MET A 1 -9.01 -5.66 3.14
N ASN A 2 -8.84 -5.68 1.81
CA ASN A 2 -9.90 -5.29 0.89
C ASN A 2 -10.82 -6.48 0.69
N ILE A 3 -11.90 -6.55 1.46
CA ILE A 3 -13.02 -7.40 1.12
C ILE A 3 -13.93 -6.57 0.23
N LYS A 4 -13.78 -6.74 -1.08
CA LYS A 4 -14.72 -6.17 -2.06
C LYS A 4 -15.89 -7.14 -2.18
N THR A 5 -17.02 -6.77 -1.62
CA THR A 5 -18.29 -7.48 -1.81
C THR A 5 -19.04 -6.85 -2.97
N ASN A 6 -19.27 -7.61 -4.02
CA ASN A 6 -20.05 -7.24 -5.19
C ASN A 6 -21.31 -8.10 -5.25
N LEU A 7 -22.52 -7.54 -5.42
CA LEU A 7 -23.79 -8.30 -5.54
C LEU A 7 -25.01 -7.49 -6.09
N LEU A 8 -25.67 -7.89 -7.14
CA LEU A 8 -26.90 -7.93 -7.94
C LEU A 8 -27.94 -6.80 -8.17
N ALA A 9 -28.48 -6.80 -9.37
CA ALA A 9 -29.75 -6.17 -9.74
C ALA A 9 -30.82 -7.18 -10.25
N PRO A 10 -32.11 -6.97 -10.09
CA PRO A 10 -33.15 -7.87 -10.57
C PRO A 10 -33.91 -7.36 -11.80
N LEU A 11 -34.37 -8.29 -12.62
CA LEU A 11 -35.38 -8.07 -13.65
C LEU A 11 -36.75 -7.80 -13.03
N CYS A 12 -37.40 -6.73 -13.48
CA CYS A 12 -38.84 -6.52 -13.31
C CYS A 12 -39.55 -6.48 -14.65
N LEU A 13 -40.55 -7.38 -14.85
CA LEU A 13 -41.57 -7.29 -15.91
C LEU A 13 -42.80 -6.57 -15.40
N ALA A 14 -43.25 -5.66 -16.21
CA ALA A 14 -44.45 -4.91 -16.40
C ALA A 14 -45.74 -5.24 -15.62
N GLY A 15 -46.46 -4.17 -15.31
CA GLY A 15 -47.89 -4.14 -15.02
C GLY A 15 -48.38 -2.73 -14.66
N ALA A 16 -48.95 -2.02 -15.62
CA ALA A 16 -49.50 -0.69 -15.45
C ALA A 16 -50.76 -0.67 -14.60
N THR A 17 -50.96 0.34 -13.77
CA THR A 17 -52.21 1.14 -13.76
C THR A 17 -52.03 2.44 -12.96
N LEU A 18 -52.51 3.51 -13.53
CA LEU A 18 -52.58 4.88 -13.03
C LEU A 18 -53.48 5.01 -11.79
N LEU A 19 -53.03 5.79 -10.81
CA LEU A 19 -53.91 6.72 -10.08
C LEU A 19 -53.08 7.88 -9.52
N SER A 20 -53.47 9.06 -9.97
CA SER A 20 -52.96 10.36 -9.55
C SER A 20 -53.40 10.69 -8.12
N SER A 21 -52.46 11.09 -7.27
CA SER A 21 -52.74 12.00 -6.16
C SER A 21 -51.54 12.92 -5.97
N ASN A 22 -51.73 14.20 -6.34
CA ASN A 22 -50.86 15.30 -5.94
C ASN A 22 -50.85 15.40 -4.42
N GLN A 23 -49.75 15.02 -3.80
CA GLN A 23 -49.34 15.59 -2.54
C GLN A 23 -47.98 16.23 -2.78
N ALA A 24 -47.90 17.54 -2.59
CA ALA A 24 -46.65 18.26 -2.42
C ALA A 24 -45.96 17.64 -1.22
N MET A 25 -45.05 16.71 -1.49
CA MET A 25 -44.11 16.19 -0.49
C MET A 25 -43.09 17.28 -0.27
N ALA A 26 -42.95 17.70 0.99
CA ALA A 26 -41.78 18.34 1.49
C ALA A 26 -40.55 17.64 0.89
N GLU A 27 -39.54 18.39 0.50
CA GLU A 27 -38.21 17.86 0.22
C GLU A 27 -37.68 17.21 1.51
N ASP A 28 -38.14 16.00 1.72
CA ASP A 28 -37.55 15.12 2.74
C ASP A 28 -36.12 14.80 2.25
N THR A 29 -35.17 15.10 3.05
CA THR A 29 -33.73 14.88 2.79
C THR A 29 -33.46 13.38 2.74
N ALA A 30 -33.88 12.73 1.65
CA ALA A 30 -33.63 11.33 1.42
C ALA A 30 -32.11 11.12 1.45
N ASN A 31 -31.64 10.12 2.21
CA ASN A 31 -30.24 9.76 2.29
C ASN A 31 -29.64 9.65 0.88
N PRO A 32 -28.58 10.42 0.53
CA PRO A 32 -28.08 10.52 -0.85
C PRO A 32 -27.58 9.19 -1.40
N PHE A 33 -27.33 8.21 -0.53
CA PHE A 33 -26.87 6.87 -0.93
C PHE A 33 -27.98 5.93 -1.41
N TYR A 34 -29.25 6.32 -1.32
CA TYR A 34 -30.37 5.46 -1.72
C TYR A 34 -30.60 5.36 -3.23
N ALA A 35 -29.93 6.19 -4.01
CA ALA A 35 -29.98 6.19 -5.46
C ALA A 35 -28.60 6.54 -6.05
N PRO A 36 -28.35 6.25 -7.34
CA PRO A 36 -27.19 6.77 -8.06
C PRO A 36 -27.09 8.29 -7.94
N PHE A 37 -25.86 8.80 -7.78
CA PHE A 37 -25.64 10.23 -7.60
C PHE A 37 -25.99 11.02 -8.87
N ASN A 38 -26.85 12.05 -8.71
CA ASN A 38 -27.22 12.98 -9.79
C ASN A 38 -26.32 14.23 -9.73
N THR A 39 -25.05 14.06 -10.00
CA THR A 39 -23.98 15.05 -9.99
C THR A 39 -23.21 14.98 -11.29
N VAL A 40 -22.25 15.89 -11.50
CA VAL A 40 -21.34 15.83 -12.65
C VAL A 40 -20.63 14.48 -12.65
N HIS A 41 -20.74 13.72 -13.72
CA HIS A 41 -20.22 12.36 -13.88
C HIS A 41 -20.68 11.33 -12.83
N GLY A 42 -21.68 11.65 -12.01
CA GLY A 42 -22.12 10.78 -10.91
C GLY A 42 -21.10 10.71 -9.76
N THR A 43 -20.36 11.78 -9.53
CA THR A 43 -19.42 11.92 -8.40
C THR A 43 -20.15 12.03 -7.07
N ALA A 44 -19.49 11.72 -5.95
CA ALA A 44 -20.12 11.79 -4.64
C ALA A 44 -20.56 13.23 -4.29
N PRO A 45 -21.80 13.42 -3.81
CA PRO A 45 -22.34 14.74 -3.43
C PRO A 45 -21.85 15.10 -2.01
N PHE A 46 -20.59 15.43 -1.85
CA PHE A 46 -19.95 15.61 -0.54
C PHE A 46 -20.64 16.65 0.34
N SER A 47 -21.24 17.69 -0.23
CA SER A 47 -21.99 18.72 0.51
C SER A 47 -23.30 18.22 1.13
N LYS A 48 -23.81 17.06 0.68
CA LYS A 48 -25.06 16.44 1.16
C LYS A 48 -24.82 15.26 2.09
N VAL A 49 -23.57 14.87 2.29
CA VAL A 49 -23.20 13.73 3.13
C VAL A 49 -22.91 14.19 4.56
N ASN A 50 -23.49 13.51 5.53
CA ASN A 50 -23.24 13.77 6.95
C ASN A 50 -23.26 12.48 7.78
N ASN A 51 -22.72 12.54 9.01
CA ASN A 51 -22.50 11.37 9.85
C ASN A 51 -23.77 10.59 10.21
N SER A 52 -24.92 11.24 10.33
CA SER A 52 -26.17 10.58 10.68
C SER A 52 -26.71 9.63 9.61
N GLN A 53 -26.19 9.70 8.39
CA GLN A 53 -26.67 8.94 7.24
C GLN A 53 -25.97 7.59 7.04
N TRP A 54 -24.77 7.42 7.60
CA TRP A 54 -23.90 6.29 7.28
C TRP A 54 -24.47 4.93 7.71
N ILE A 55 -24.89 4.81 8.99
CA ILE A 55 -25.38 3.52 9.52
C ILE A 55 -26.61 3.06 8.78
N ASP A 56 -27.57 3.96 8.55
CA ASP A 56 -28.79 3.65 7.82
C ASP A 56 -28.52 3.23 6.37
N ALA A 57 -27.60 3.95 5.68
CA ALA A 57 -27.20 3.60 4.32
C ALA A 57 -26.48 2.23 4.26
N VAL A 58 -25.61 1.92 5.22
CA VAL A 58 -24.92 0.63 5.32
C VAL A 58 -25.91 -0.50 5.63
N ASP A 59 -26.82 -0.31 6.59
CA ASP A 59 -27.82 -1.32 6.94
C ASP A 59 -28.78 -1.63 5.78
N ARG A 60 -29.22 -0.59 5.07
CA ARG A 60 -29.99 -0.75 3.84
C ARG A 60 -29.19 -1.48 2.76
N GLY A 61 -27.93 -1.07 2.53
CA GLY A 61 -27.07 -1.70 1.54
C GLY A 61 -26.81 -3.18 1.83
N ILE A 62 -26.50 -3.54 3.08
CA ILE A 62 -26.34 -4.94 3.52
C ILE A 62 -27.62 -5.73 3.29
N LYS A 63 -28.79 -5.16 3.65
CA LYS A 63 -30.08 -5.82 3.47
C LYS A 63 -30.38 -6.12 2.00
N LEU A 64 -30.15 -5.16 1.11
CA LEU A 64 -30.37 -5.34 -0.32
C LEU A 64 -29.39 -6.38 -0.89
N ALA A 65 -28.11 -6.26 -0.59
CA ALA A 65 -27.10 -7.22 -1.00
C ALA A 65 -27.41 -8.66 -0.51
N GLN A 66 -27.92 -8.81 0.71
CA GLN A 66 -28.36 -10.12 1.23
C GLN A 66 -29.55 -10.68 0.44
N GLN A 67 -30.53 -9.84 0.09
CA GLN A 67 -31.68 -10.28 -0.71
C GLN A 67 -31.25 -10.78 -2.10
N GLU A 68 -30.27 -10.15 -2.67
CA GLU A 68 -29.70 -10.51 -3.95
C GLU A 68 -28.95 -11.84 -3.89
N VAL A 69 -28.12 -12.07 -2.88
CA VAL A 69 -27.48 -13.37 -2.64
C VAL A 69 -28.55 -14.47 -2.43
N ASP A 70 -29.56 -14.16 -1.63
CA ASP A 70 -30.67 -15.09 -1.39
C ASP A 70 -31.38 -15.46 -2.70
N ALA A 71 -31.53 -14.52 -3.63
CA ALA A 71 -32.11 -14.80 -4.95
C ALA A 71 -31.22 -15.74 -5.77
N ILE A 72 -29.89 -15.56 -5.75
CA ILE A 72 -28.95 -16.48 -6.40
C ILE A 72 -29.09 -17.90 -5.81
N VAL A 73 -29.09 -18.00 -4.49
CA VAL A 73 -29.14 -19.31 -3.78
C VAL A 73 -30.48 -20.03 -4.02
N LYS A 74 -31.60 -19.29 -4.08
CA LYS A 74 -32.95 -19.84 -4.26
C LYS A 74 -33.29 -20.24 -5.70
N GLN A 75 -32.46 -19.92 -6.67
CA GLN A 75 -32.67 -20.31 -8.07
C GLN A 75 -32.74 -21.82 -8.23
N ARG A 76 -33.70 -22.28 -9.02
CA ARG A 76 -33.86 -23.70 -9.36
C ARG A 76 -33.07 -24.12 -10.61
N SER A 77 -32.58 -23.16 -11.38
CA SER A 77 -31.73 -23.40 -12.55
C SER A 77 -30.41 -24.02 -12.16
N VAL A 78 -29.88 -24.86 -13.04
CA VAL A 78 -28.52 -25.39 -12.89
C VAL A 78 -27.55 -24.22 -12.79
N PRO A 79 -26.61 -24.24 -11.81
CA PRO A 79 -25.60 -23.20 -11.70
C PRO A 79 -24.74 -23.13 -12.96
N ASP A 80 -24.63 -21.94 -13.51
CA ASP A 80 -23.73 -21.56 -14.59
C ASP A 80 -23.00 -20.26 -14.25
N PHE A 81 -22.11 -19.82 -15.16
CA PHE A 81 -21.33 -18.62 -14.96
C PHE A 81 -22.20 -17.38 -14.77
N ASP A 82 -23.22 -17.21 -15.64
CA ASP A 82 -24.04 -15.99 -15.64
C ASP A 82 -24.97 -15.93 -14.41
N ASN A 83 -25.66 -17.03 -14.11
CA ASN A 83 -26.66 -17.05 -13.03
C ASN A 83 -26.05 -17.22 -11.63
N THR A 84 -24.74 -17.36 -11.53
CA THR A 84 -24.06 -17.56 -10.24
C THR A 84 -22.88 -16.60 -10.07
N ILE A 85 -21.86 -16.67 -10.93
CA ILE A 85 -20.64 -15.88 -10.77
C ILE A 85 -20.84 -14.44 -11.20
N LEU A 86 -21.37 -14.23 -12.40
CA LEU A 86 -21.68 -12.88 -12.89
C LEU A 86 -22.81 -12.23 -12.08
N ALA A 87 -23.80 -13.02 -11.71
CA ALA A 87 -24.82 -12.58 -10.79
C ALA A 87 -24.25 -12.17 -9.45
N LEU A 88 -23.25 -12.83 -8.91
CA LEU A 88 -22.53 -12.45 -7.71
C LEU A 88 -21.65 -11.22 -7.92
N GLU A 89 -20.97 -11.08 -9.04
CA GLU A 89 -20.15 -9.91 -9.42
C GLU A 89 -20.94 -8.62 -9.50
N ASN A 90 -22.13 -8.68 -10.08
CA ASN A 90 -22.99 -7.49 -10.28
C ASN A 90 -23.74 -7.06 -9.03
N SER A 91 -23.49 -7.62 -7.89
CA SER A 91 -24.31 -7.51 -6.70
C SER A 91 -23.77 -6.53 -5.65
N GLY A 92 -24.65 -6.00 -4.73
CA GLY A 92 -24.30 -5.05 -3.67
C GLY A 92 -23.95 -3.66 -4.15
N GLU A 93 -24.45 -3.23 -5.30
CA GLU A 93 -24.18 -1.90 -5.86
C GLU A 93 -24.49 -0.77 -4.87
N ASP A 94 -25.63 -0.85 -4.17
CA ASP A 94 -26.01 0.14 -3.17
C ASP A 94 -25.06 0.15 -1.96
N LEU A 95 -24.62 -1.02 -1.51
CA LEU A 95 -23.63 -1.12 -0.44
C LEU A 95 -22.28 -0.56 -0.88
N ASN A 96 -21.80 -0.93 -2.06
CA ASN A 96 -20.53 -0.43 -2.61
C ASN A 96 -20.53 1.09 -2.78
N ARG A 97 -21.67 1.69 -3.20
CA ARG A 97 -21.81 3.15 -3.32
C ARG A 97 -21.57 3.86 -1.99
N VAL A 98 -22.04 3.30 -0.90
CA VAL A 98 -21.81 3.83 0.46
C VAL A 98 -20.35 3.66 0.87
N LEU A 99 -19.83 2.44 0.75
CA LEU A 99 -18.50 2.09 1.27
C LEU A 99 -17.37 2.78 0.49
N ASN A 100 -17.53 2.97 -0.81
CA ASN A 100 -16.57 3.66 -1.66
C ASN A 100 -16.54 5.18 -1.40
N VAL A 101 -17.46 5.73 -0.62
CA VAL A 101 -17.35 7.11 -0.11
C VAL A 101 -16.91 7.12 1.35
N PHE A 102 -17.46 6.24 2.19
CA PHE A 102 -17.18 6.21 3.63
C PHE A 102 -15.69 5.97 3.93
N PHE A 103 -15.10 4.89 3.42
CA PHE A 103 -13.72 4.53 3.77
C PHE A 103 -12.65 5.49 3.23
N PRO A 104 -12.76 6.03 2.02
CA PRO A 104 -11.88 7.11 1.59
C PRO A 104 -11.96 8.34 2.50
N LEU A 105 -13.17 8.79 2.86
CA LEU A 105 -13.36 9.93 3.76
C LEU A 105 -12.84 9.63 5.18
N MET A 106 -13.09 8.44 5.71
CA MET A 106 -12.58 8.00 7.02
C MET A 106 -11.04 8.06 7.08
N SER A 107 -10.36 7.90 5.97
CA SER A 107 -8.89 8.03 5.90
C SER A 107 -8.42 9.47 5.64
N ALA A 108 -9.16 10.23 4.83
CA ALA A 108 -8.73 11.54 4.34
C ALA A 108 -9.36 12.72 5.08
N ASN A 109 -10.54 12.58 5.68
CA ASN A 109 -11.28 13.69 6.29
C ASN A 109 -12.24 13.24 7.41
N ALA A 110 -11.76 12.42 8.35
CA ALA A 110 -12.57 11.92 9.45
C ALA A 110 -12.61 12.90 10.64
N ASP A 111 -13.78 13.07 11.22
CA ASP A 111 -13.96 13.58 12.58
C ASP A 111 -14.07 12.42 13.59
N ASP A 112 -14.12 12.75 14.91
CA ASP A 112 -14.22 11.75 15.98
C ASP A 112 -15.49 10.90 15.87
N GLU A 113 -16.61 11.47 15.43
CA GLU A 113 -17.86 10.75 15.23
C GLU A 113 -17.74 9.71 14.12
N MET A 114 -17.18 10.10 12.98
CA MET A 114 -16.93 9.20 11.86
C MET A 114 -15.97 8.06 12.23
N MET A 115 -14.94 8.34 13.03
CA MET A 115 -14.04 7.31 13.56
C MET A 115 -14.77 6.31 14.44
N ASN A 116 -15.69 6.76 15.31
CA ASN A 116 -16.53 5.87 16.12
C ASN A 116 -17.47 5.02 15.25
N LEU A 117 -18.14 5.63 14.27
CA LEU A 117 -19.01 4.93 13.32
C LEU A 117 -18.25 3.86 12.52
N SER A 118 -16.98 4.08 12.21
CA SER A 118 -16.16 3.12 11.47
C SER A 118 -16.02 1.77 12.18
N VAL A 119 -16.01 1.75 13.50
CA VAL A 119 -15.96 0.52 14.30
C VAL A 119 -17.25 -0.29 14.16
N GLU A 120 -18.40 0.37 14.22
CA GLU A 120 -19.70 -0.28 14.06
C GLU A 120 -19.89 -0.78 12.62
N ILE A 121 -19.57 0.04 11.63
CA ILE A 121 -19.67 -0.31 10.19
C ILE A 121 -18.75 -1.50 9.89
N SER A 122 -17.50 -1.49 10.37
CA SER A 122 -16.56 -2.59 10.16
C SER A 122 -17.08 -3.90 10.77
N ARG A 123 -17.70 -3.86 11.94
CA ARG A 123 -18.32 -5.03 12.56
C ARG A 123 -19.48 -5.56 11.71
N LYS A 124 -20.42 -4.69 11.28
CA LYS A 124 -21.55 -5.08 10.43
C LYS A 124 -21.08 -5.73 9.11
N LEU A 125 -20.03 -5.18 8.50
CA LEU A 125 -19.45 -5.73 7.26
C LEU A 125 -18.75 -7.07 7.49
N SER A 126 -18.07 -7.24 8.62
CA SER A 126 -17.45 -8.51 9.01
C SER A 126 -18.49 -9.59 9.22
N ASP A 127 -19.59 -9.28 9.93
CA ASP A 127 -20.71 -10.18 10.15
C ASP A 127 -21.36 -10.61 8.81
N TYR A 128 -21.62 -9.63 7.93
CA TYR A 128 -22.18 -9.86 6.59
C TYR A 128 -21.24 -10.75 5.73
N SER A 129 -19.95 -10.40 5.63
CA SER A 129 -18.96 -11.15 4.86
C SER A 129 -18.82 -12.60 5.36
N THR A 130 -18.79 -12.79 6.68
CA THR A 130 -18.74 -14.11 7.30
C THR A 130 -19.98 -14.94 6.95
N ALA A 131 -21.17 -14.32 7.02
CA ALA A 131 -22.42 -14.99 6.64
C ALA A 131 -22.41 -15.44 5.18
N GLN A 132 -21.86 -14.62 4.26
CA GLN A 132 -21.72 -14.98 2.83
C GLN A 132 -20.78 -16.17 2.62
N ILE A 133 -19.57 -16.11 3.19
CA ILE A 133 -18.57 -17.18 3.07
C ILE A 133 -19.12 -18.51 3.62
N LEU A 134 -19.86 -18.46 4.71
CA LEU A 134 -20.45 -19.63 5.36
C LEU A 134 -21.79 -20.07 4.75
N ASN A 135 -22.29 -19.38 3.72
CA ASN A 135 -23.52 -19.77 3.03
C ASN A 135 -23.29 -21.03 2.17
N THR A 136 -23.70 -22.17 2.68
CA THR A 136 -23.52 -23.47 2.00
C THR A 136 -24.22 -23.53 0.64
N GLY A 137 -25.39 -22.87 0.50
CA GLY A 137 -26.12 -22.80 -0.77
C GLY A 137 -25.33 -22.05 -1.84
N LEU A 138 -24.79 -20.89 -1.48
CA LEU A 138 -23.95 -20.07 -2.37
C LEU A 138 -22.65 -20.82 -2.73
N TRP A 139 -21.95 -21.38 -1.73
CA TRP A 139 -20.74 -22.18 -1.96
C TRP A 139 -20.96 -23.35 -2.91
N ASN A 140 -22.05 -24.11 -2.73
CA ASN A 140 -22.38 -25.24 -3.61
C ASN A 140 -22.58 -24.81 -5.06
N ARG A 141 -23.21 -23.66 -5.31
CA ARG A 141 -23.37 -23.11 -6.65
C ARG A 141 -22.02 -22.69 -7.24
N ILE A 142 -21.21 -21.92 -6.51
CA ILE A 142 -19.86 -21.48 -6.94
C ILE A 142 -19.00 -22.71 -7.28
N ARG A 143 -18.94 -23.72 -6.40
CA ARG A 143 -18.19 -24.95 -6.61
C ARG A 143 -18.66 -25.70 -7.84
N GLN A 144 -19.98 -25.82 -8.05
CA GLN A 144 -20.51 -26.50 -9.22
C GLN A 144 -20.15 -25.79 -10.53
N VAL A 145 -20.16 -24.46 -10.56
CA VAL A 145 -19.69 -23.68 -11.73
C VAL A 145 -18.20 -23.94 -11.94
N TYR A 146 -17.40 -23.84 -10.89
CA TYR A 146 -15.95 -24.05 -10.97
C TYR A 146 -15.57 -25.45 -11.45
N ASP A 147 -16.20 -26.49 -10.91
CA ASP A 147 -15.95 -27.88 -11.31
C ASP A 147 -16.33 -28.14 -12.78
N ASN A 148 -17.31 -27.42 -13.30
CA ASN A 148 -17.77 -27.51 -14.68
C ASN A 148 -17.22 -26.43 -15.62
N ARG A 149 -16.24 -25.62 -15.19
CA ARG A 149 -15.75 -24.44 -15.91
C ARG A 149 -15.34 -24.69 -17.37
N ALA A 150 -14.84 -25.89 -17.68
CA ALA A 150 -14.47 -26.25 -19.04
C ALA A 150 -15.67 -26.28 -20.02
N LYS A 151 -16.92 -26.28 -19.51
CA LYS A 151 -18.14 -26.30 -20.32
C LYS A 151 -18.62 -24.92 -20.76
N PHE A 152 -18.09 -23.83 -20.13
CA PHE A 152 -18.64 -22.48 -20.31
C PHE A 152 -17.93 -21.64 -21.38
N ASN A 153 -16.80 -22.12 -21.92
CA ASN A 153 -16.02 -21.39 -22.93
C ASN A 153 -15.73 -19.93 -22.54
N LEU A 154 -15.32 -19.72 -21.28
CA LEU A 154 -15.07 -18.41 -20.71
C LEU A 154 -13.87 -17.73 -21.39
N ASN A 155 -13.96 -16.41 -21.58
CA ASN A 155 -12.80 -15.59 -21.94
C ASN A 155 -11.81 -15.50 -20.75
N PRO A 156 -10.59 -14.96 -20.93
CA PRO A 156 -9.60 -14.89 -19.86
C PRO A 156 -10.08 -14.11 -18.64
N GLU A 157 -10.79 -13.01 -18.81
CA GLU A 157 -11.31 -12.18 -17.72
C GLU A 157 -12.38 -12.92 -16.90
N ASP A 158 -13.35 -13.54 -17.57
CA ASP A 158 -14.39 -14.33 -16.90
C ASP A 158 -13.82 -15.58 -16.23
N SER A 159 -12.79 -16.18 -16.82
CA SER A 159 -12.05 -17.29 -16.20
C SER A 159 -11.33 -16.85 -14.92
N MET A 160 -10.75 -15.65 -14.93
CA MET A 160 -10.10 -15.06 -13.76
C MET A 160 -11.11 -14.69 -12.68
N LEU A 161 -12.25 -14.11 -13.05
CA LEU A 161 -13.34 -13.81 -12.11
C LEU A 161 -13.81 -15.09 -11.40
N LEU A 162 -14.07 -16.17 -12.16
CA LEU A 162 -14.48 -17.47 -11.60
C LEU A 162 -13.41 -18.03 -10.66
N GLN A 163 -12.14 -17.99 -11.06
CA GLN A 163 -11.02 -18.47 -10.24
C GLN A 163 -10.91 -17.67 -8.93
N GLN A 164 -10.91 -16.35 -9.01
CA GLN A 164 -10.80 -15.50 -7.81
C GLN A 164 -12.00 -15.64 -6.89
N THR A 165 -13.22 -15.75 -7.44
CA THR A 165 -14.43 -15.99 -6.66
C THR A 165 -14.34 -17.35 -5.92
N TYR A 166 -13.97 -18.42 -6.62
CA TYR A 166 -13.81 -19.73 -6.00
C TYR A 166 -12.74 -19.71 -4.90
N ASP A 167 -11.57 -19.12 -5.18
CA ASP A 167 -10.45 -19.04 -4.24
C ASP A 167 -10.82 -18.22 -3.00
N ALA A 168 -11.54 -17.12 -3.17
CA ALA A 168 -11.98 -16.28 -2.05
C ALA A 168 -12.82 -17.06 -1.04
N PHE A 169 -13.74 -17.92 -1.52
CA PHE A 169 -14.53 -18.80 -0.67
C PHE A 169 -13.72 -19.98 -0.12
N ALA A 170 -12.99 -20.66 -0.97
CA ALA A 170 -12.23 -21.85 -0.61
C ALA A 170 -11.16 -21.56 0.45
N LEU A 171 -10.39 -20.49 0.26
CA LEU A 171 -9.32 -20.05 1.17
C LEU A 171 -9.87 -19.43 2.48
N SER A 172 -11.15 -19.06 2.50
CA SER A 172 -11.84 -18.57 3.70
C SER A 172 -12.65 -19.66 4.43
N GLY A 173 -12.42 -20.93 4.11
CA GLY A 173 -12.97 -22.07 4.85
C GLY A 173 -14.33 -22.58 4.38
N ALA A 174 -14.84 -22.12 3.22
CA ALA A 174 -16.10 -22.60 2.67
C ALA A 174 -16.07 -24.10 2.31
N THR A 175 -14.88 -24.64 2.05
CA THR A 175 -14.66 -26.08 1.77
C THR A 175 -14.79 -26.98 3.00
N LEU A 176 -14.77 -26.41 4.21
CA LEU A 176 -14.75 -27.17 5.45
C LEU A 176 -16.15 -27.52 5.93
N GLU A 177 -16.29 -28.71 6.52
CA GLU A 177 -17.54 -29.23 7.07
C GLU A 177 -17.36 -29.74 8.51
N GLY A 178 -18.46 -29.87 9.23
CA GLY A 178 -18.48 -30.50 10.56
C GLY A 178 -17.47 -29.91 11.56
N ALA A 179 -16.69 -30.77 12.19
CA ALA A 179 -15.72 -30.39 13.22
C ALA A 179 -14.59 -29.48 12.71
N ASP A 180 -14.13 -29.65 11.47
CA ASP A 180 -13.06 -28.85 10.87
C ASP A 180 -13.53 -27.40 10.63
N ARG A 181 -14.78 -27.22 10.21
CA ARG A 181 -15.39 -25.89 10.08
C ARG A 181 -15.47 -25.16 11.41
N GLU A 182 -15.90 -25.83 12.47
CA GLU A 182 -15.97 -25.23 13.82
C GLU A 182 -14.57 -24.94 14.37
N LYS A 183 -13.59 -25.80 14.09
CA LYS A 183 -12.20 -25.55 14.45
C LYS A 183 -11.64 -24.34 13.72
N PHE A 184 -11.89 -24.22 12.41
CA PHE A 184 -11.47 -23.07 11.60
C PHE A 184 -12.05 -21.75 12.14
N LYS A 185 -13.35 -21.71 12.48
CA LYS A 185 -13.99 -20.53 13.07
C LYS A 185 -13.30 -20.10 14.37
N LYS A 186 -13.02 -21.05 15.25
CA LYS A 186 -12.34 -20.78 16.52
C LYS A 186 -10.93 -20.25 16.31
N LEU A 187 -10.16 -20.85 15.41
CA LEU A 187 -8.81 -20.42 15.08
C LEU A 187 -8.80 -19.03 14.41
N SER A 188 -9.76 -18.75 13.53
CA SER A 188 -9.89 -17.43 12.88
C SER A 188 -10.24 -16.33 13.87
N ALA A 189 -11.13 -16.59 14.82
CA ALA A 189 -11.47 -15.66 15.91
C ALA A 189 -10.25 -15.42 16.82
N GLU A 190 -9.55 -16.48 17.22
CA GLU A 190 -8.32 -16.41 18.01
C GLU A 190 -7.23 -15.61 17.27
N LEU A 191 -7.04 -15.85 15.98
CA LEU A 191 -6.08 -15.10 15.17
C LEU A 191 -6.39 -13.61 15.13
N SER A 192 -7.66 -13.23 14.97
CA SER A 192 -8.10 -11.84 14.98
C SER A 192 -7.80 -11.15 16.31
N GLU A 193 -8.07 -11.84 17.45
CA GLU A 193 -7.76 -11.31 18.77
C GLU A 193 -6.25 -11.14 18.98
N LEU A 194 -5.46 -12.16 18.63
CA LEU A 194 -4.00 -12.14 18.80
C LEU A 194 -3.33 -11.06 17.96
N THR A 195 -3.72 -10.91 16.69
CA THR A 195 -3.15 -9.88 15.79
C THR A 195 -3.50 -8.47 16.27
N THR A 196 -4.72 -8.26 16.76
CA THR A 196 -5.14 -6.98 17.36
C THR A 196 -4.31 -6.68 18.62
N ARG A 197 -4.18 -7.65 19.53
CA ARG A 197 -3.41 -7.52 20.76
C ARG A 197 -1.92 -7.28 20.49
N PHE A 198 -1.37 -7.95 19.49
CA PHE A 198 0.01 -7.73 19.05
C PHE A 198 0.24 -6.25 18.69
N GLY A 199 -0.59 -5.70 17.81
CA GLY A 199 -0.48 -4.30 17.39
C GLY A 199 -0.68 -3.30 18.54
N GLN A 200 -1.63 -3.57 19.42
CA GLN A 200 -1.86 -2.76 20.63
C GLN A 200 -0.65 -2.76 21.57
N ASN A 201 0.00 -3.91 21.77
CA ASN A 201 1.18 -4.01 22.62
C ASN A 201 2.33 -3.21 22.06
N VAL A 202 2.57 -3.26 20.72
CA VAL A 202 3.60 -2.45 20.05
C VAL A 202 3.37 -0.97 20.30
N LEU A 203 2.14 -0.49 20.16
CA LEU A 203 1.82 0.92 20.39
C LEU A 203 1.93 1.32 21.85
N LYS A 204 1.38 0.49 22.77
CA LYS A 204 1.38 0.78 24.21
C LYS A 204 2.80 0.86 24.76
N GLU A 205 3.66 -0.11 24.45
CA GLU A 205 5.03 -0.10 24.93
C GLU A 205 5.81 1.11 24.40
N LEU A 206 5.64 1.44 23.11
CA LEU A 206 6.29 2.61 22.51
C LEU A 206 6.02 3.90 23.31
N ASN A 207 4.80 4.05 23.80
CA ASN A 207 4.36 5.23 24.57
C ASN A 207 4.82 5.23 26.04
N THR A 208 5.47 4.17 26.52
CA THR A 208 6.01 4.13 27.90
C THR A 208 7.39 4.71 28.04
N TYR A 209 8.10 4.90 26.92
CA TYR A 209 9.50 5.33 26.97
C TYR A 209 9.64 6.80 27.31
N GLU A 210 10.35 7.09 28.40
CA GLU A 210 10.81 8.40 28.82
C GLU A 210 12.35 8.39 28.89
N ILE A 211 13.01 8.96 27.89
CA ILE A 211 14.46 8.95 27.80
C ILE A 211 15.00 10.34 28.09
N TRP A 212 15.52 10.53 29.30
CA TRP A 212 16.11 11.77 29.72
C TRP A 212 17.57 11.84 29.27
N LEU A 213 17.93 12.92 28.55
CA LEU A 213 19.31 13.23 28.18
C LEU A 213 19.76 14.53 28.84
N LYS A 214 21.05 14.62 29.12
CA LYS A 214 21.72 15.82 29.61
C LYS A 214 22.12 16.73 28.43
N LYS A 215 22.38 17.99 28.72
CA LYS A 215 22.75 18.98 27.71
C LYS A 215 24.03 18.59 26.92
N ASP A 216 25.00 17.96 27.56
CA ASP A 216 26.25 17.48 26.98
C ASP A 216 26.08 16.22 26.10
N GLU A 217 24.93 15.55 26.21
CA GLU A 217 24.58 14.37 25.39
C GLU A 217 23.87 14.74 24.10
N LEU A 218 23.50 16.03 23.89
CA LEU A 218 22.72 16.51 22.74
C LEU A 218 23.56 16.87 21.51
N ALA A 219 24.89 16.81 21.61
CA ALA A 219 25.79 17.21 20.53
C ALA A 219 25.44 16.47 19.22
N GLY A 220 25.39 17.22 18.11
CA GLY A 220 25.08 16.72 16.78
C GLY A 220 23.58 16.64 16.45
N LEU A 221 22.67 16.63 17.44
CA LEU A 221 21.24 16.53 17.19
C LEU A 221 20.69 17.82 16.51
N PRO A 222 19.73 17.68 15.56
CA PRO A 222 19.05 18.84 14.96
C PRO A 222 18.30 19.68 16.00
N GLN A 223 18.33 20.98 15.86
CA GLN A 223 17.71 21.93 16.81
C GLN A 223 16.22 21.67 17.02
N GLY A 224 15.47 21.30 15.96
CA GLY A 224 14.05 20.96 16.05
C GLY A 224 13.77 19.78 16.98
N VAL A 225 14.63 18.76 16.94
CA VAL A 225 14.53 17.56 17.81
C VAL A 225 14.85 17.93 19.27
N ILE A 226 15.85 18.79 19.50
CA ILE A 226 16.18 19.31 20.84
C ILE A 226 15.03 20.14 21.40
N ASN A 227 14.43 21.01 20.60
CA ASN A 227 13.31 21.86 21.02
C ASN A 227 12.10 21.01 21.41
N ALA A 228 11.74 19.99 20.62
CA ALA A 228 10.65 19.07 20.94
C ALA A 228 10.92 18.32 22.27
N ALA A 229 12.15 17.86 22.50
CA ALA A 229 12.54 17.22 23.74
C ALA A 229 12.47 18.16 24.95
N ALA A 230 12.81 19.43 24.78
CA ALA A 230 12.68 20.46 25.82
C ALA A 230 11.20 20.74 26.16
N GLU A 231 10.32 20.84 25.16
CA GLU A 231 8.89 21.00 25.35
C GLU A 231 8.26 19.80 26.07
N ASN A 232 8.64 18.58 25.71
CA ASN A 232 8.22 17.36 26.40
C ASN A 232 8.64 17.37 27.88
N ALA A 233 9.87 17.78 28.17
CA ALA A 233 10.37 17.89 29.54
C ALA A 233 9.60 18.94 30.34
N LYS A 234 9.34 20.10 29.72
CA LYS A 234 8.54 21.19 30.32
C LYS A 234 7.09 20.73 30.61
N ALA A 235 6.47 19.97 29.73
CA ALA A 235 5.15 19.38 29.96
C ALA A 235 5.12 18.42 31.17
N LYS A 236 6.25 17.83 31.52
CA LYS A 236 6.46 17.02 32.74
C LYS A 236 6.90 17.84 33.97
N GLY A 237 6.91 19.18 33.87
CA GLY A 237 7.31 20.08 34.97
C GLY A 237 8.83 20.17 35.20
N ARG A 238 9.66 19.74 34.22
CA ARG A 238 11.12 19.74 34.31
C ARG A 238 11.71 20.68 33.26
N ASP A 239 11.50 21.98 33.44
CA ASP A 239 12.01 23.01 32.54
C ASP A 239 13.54 23.06 32.55
N GLY A 240 14.15 23.16 31.38
CA GLY A 240 15.61 23.16 31.20
C GLY A 240 16.23 21.75 31.07
N GLU A 241 15.43 20.68 31.11
CA GLU A 241 15.82 19.32 30.82
C GLU A 241 15.32 18.88 29.43
N TYR A 242 15.67 17.65 28.99
CA TYR A 242 15.33 17.13 27.67
C TYR A 242 14.77 15.73 27.76
N LEU A 243 13.50 15.57 27.39
CA LEU A 243 12.79 14.31 27.39
C LEU A 243 12.50 13.84 25.96
N PHE A 244 13.10 12.70 25.61
CA PHE A 244 12.89 12.03 24.32
C PHE A 244 11.93 10.87 24.47
N GLY A 245 11.05 10.70 23.47
CA GLY A 245 10.34 9.45 23.24
C GLY A 245 11.19 8.45 22.47
N LEU A 246 10.54 7.34 22.07
CA LEU A 246 11.15 6.31 21.24
C LEU A 246 10.41 6.14 19.90
N ASP A 247 9.65 7.16 19.50
CA ASP A 247 9.00 7.20 18.20
C ASP A 247 10.03 7.17 17.05
N GLN A 248 9.59 6.71 15.88
CA GLN A 248 10.48 6.49 14.75
C GLN A 248 11.23 7.76 14.30
N PRO A 249 10.61 8.96 14.16
CA PRO A 249 11.34 10.17 13.81
C PRO A 249 12.44 10.53 14.82
N THR A 250 12.14 10.46 16.11
CA THR A 250 13.10 10.71 17.18
C THR A 250 14.25 9.69 17.15
N TYR A 251 13.93 8.40 17.05
CA TYR A 251 14.92 7.34 16.93
C TYR A 251 15.85 7.55 15.73
N MET A 252 15.29 7.79 14.55
CA MET A 252 16.08 8.02 13.32
C MET A 252 16.98 9.25 13.43
N ALA A 253 16.49 10.34 14.03
CA ALA A 253 17.30 11.53 14.23
C ALA A 253 18.48 11.26 15.18
N VAL A 254 18.25 10.56 16.28
CA VAL A 254 19.33 10.17 17.21
C VAL A 254 20.37 9.28 16.52
N MET A 255 19.92 8.23 15.82
CA MET A 255 20.82 7.29 15.15
C MET A 255 21.67 7.95 14.06
N LYS A 256 21.11 8.97 13.38
CA LYS A 256 21.77 9.65 12.24
C LYS A 256 22.68 10.80 12.68
N TYR A 257 22.35 11.51 13.76
CA TYR A 257 22.96 12.79 14.04
C TYR A 257 23.65 12.90 15.41
N ALA A 258 23.24 12.15 16.44
CA ALA A 258 23.85 12.25 17.76
C ALA A 258 25.36 11.91 17.70
N ASP A 259 26.23 12.83 18.15
CA ASP A 259 27.67 12.59 18.16
C ASP A 259 28.09 11.57 19.23
N ASN A 260 27.33 11.44 20.32
CA ASN A 260 27.61 10.53 21.42
C ASN A 260 27.21 9.08 21.08
N ASP A 261 28.20 8.19 20.95
CA ASP A 261 28.00 6.78 20.60
C ASP A 261 27.18 6.02 21.66
N ALA A 262 27.38 6.31 22.95
CA ALA A 262 26.63 5.68 24.03
C ALA A 262 25.13 6.05 24.01
N VAL A 263 24.78 7.27 23.55
CA VAL A 263 23.39 7.67 23.34
C VAL A 263 22.76 6.87 22.21
N ARG A 264 23.48 6.70 21.09
CA ARG A 264 22.97 5.87 19.98
C ARG A 264 22.81 4.41 20.40
N GLU A 265 23.78 3.84 21.10
CA GLU A 265 23.70 2.47 21.64
C GLU A 265 22.48 2.30 22.57
N LYS A 266 22.27 3.26 23.50
CA LYS A 266 21.11 3.27 24.40
C LYS A 266 19.80 3.26 23.64
N PHE A 267 19.63 4.18 22.67
CA PHE A 267 18.42 4.24 21.85
C PHE A 267 18.23 2.98 21.01
N TYR A 268 19.28 2.46 20.40
CA TYR A 268 19.23 1.21 19.64
C TYR A 268 18.71 0.05 20.48
N LYS A 269 19.32 -0.20 21.65
CA LYS A 269 18.94 -1.29 22.54
C LYS A 269 17.50 -1.14 23.06
N LEU A 270 17.06 0.07 23.38
CA LEU A 270 15.68 0.33 23.77
C LEU A 270 14.73 0.09 22.60
N TYR A 271 15.06 0.58 21.40
CA TYR A 271 14.20 0.48 20.22
C TYR A 271 14.04 -0.98 19.75
N THR A 272 15.12 -1.73 19.66
CA THR A 272 15.12 -3.12 19.20
C THR A 272 14.75 -4.12 20.30
N GLY A 273 14.79 -3.71 21.56
CA GLY A 273 14.39 -4.51 22.73
C GLY A 273 12.91 -4.44 23.10
N ARG A 274 12.11 -3.67 22.34
CA ARG A 274 10.67 -3.52 22.61
C ARG A 274 9.92 -4.83 22.45
N ASN A 275 8.87 -5.00 23.23
CA ASN A 275 7.91 -6.12 23.16
C ASN A 275 8.52 -7.52 23.34
N ILE A 276 9.76 -7.61 23.86
CA ILE A 276 10.43 -8.90 24.17
C ILE A 276 10.01 -9.42 25.54
N LYS A 277 9.85 -8.52 26.52
CA LYS A 277 9.55 -8.87 27.92
C LYS A 277 8.63 -7.84 28.57
N GLY A 278 8.10 -8.15 29.75
CA GLY A 278 7.23 -7.27 30.50
C GLY A 278 5.75 -7.40 30.11
N GLU A 279 4.94 -6.40 30.51
CA GLU A 279 3.48 -6.40 30.35
C GLU A 279 3.06 -6.45 28.86
N TYR A 280 3.82 -5.80 27.99
CA TYR A 280 3.52 -5.69 26.55
C TYR A 280 4.34 -6.66 25.71
N SER A 281 4.86 -7.75 26.30
CA SER A 281 5.60 -8.77 25.54
C SER A 281 4.74 -9.41 24.45
N ASN A 282 5.31 -9.54 23.26
CA ASN A 282 4.67 -10.19 22.14
C ASN A 282 5.26 -11.60 21.83
N ILE A 283 6.23 -12.08 22.63
CA ILE A 283 6.92 -13.36 22.36
C ILE A 283 5.93 -14.53 22.28
N ASP A 284 5.07 -14.71 23.27
CA ASP A 284 4.09 -15.80 23.25
C ASP A 284 2.97 -15.55 22.24
N ILE A 285 2.61 -14.28 22.02
CA ILE A 285 1.59 -13.88 21.05
C ILE A 285 2.05 -14.23 19.63
N LEU A 286 3.27 -13.85 19.23
CA LEU A 286 3.78 -14.12 17.88
C LEU A 286 3.95 -15.61 17.59
N LYS A 287 4.45 -16.39 18.57
CA LYS A 287 4.50 -17.86 18.48
C LYS A 287 3.11 -18.46 18.25
N ARG A 288 2.13 -17.96 19.02
CA ARG A 288 0.75 -18.44 18.90
C ARG A 288 0.12 -18.02 17.56
N ILE A 289 0.36 -16.80 17.07
CA ILE A 289 -0.09 -16.35 15.75
C ILE A 289 0.46 -17.27 14.66
N ALA A 290 1.76 -17.56 14.66
CA ALA A 290 2.39 -18.45 13.68
C ALA A 290 1.78 -19.86 13.71
N GLU A 291 1.56 -20.41 14.91
CA GLU A 291 0.93 -21.73 15.08
C GLU A 291 -0.53 -21.76 14.63
N VAL A 292 -1.33 -20.74 14.97
CA VAL A 292 -2.74 -20.65 14.52
C VAL A 292 -2.82 -20.54 13.01
N ARG A 293 -1.97 -19.73 12.39
CA ARG A 293 -1.86 -19.61 10.94
C ARG A 293 -1.51 -20.93 10.28
N ARG A 294 -0.55 -21.68 10.83
CA ARG A 294 -0.19 -23.01 10.34
C ARG A 294 -1.36 -23.97 10.45
N GLN A 295 -2.08 -23.99 11.58
CA GLN A 295 -3.26 -24.85 11.77
C GLN A 295 -4.38 -24.50 10.78
N ILE A 296 -4.64 -23.22 10.53
CA ILE A 296 -5.60 -22.75 9.52
C ILE A 296 -5.21 -23.27 8.14
N ALA A 297 -3.95 -23.10 7.74
CA ALA A 297 -3.44 -23.56 6.46
C ALA A 297 -3.59 -25.09 6.30
N ASN A 298 -3.26 -25.86 7.36
CA ASN A 298 -3.39 -27.31 7.32
C ASN A 298 -4.86 -27.78 7.21
N LEU A 299 -5.82 -27.09 7.87
CA LEU A 299 -7.25 -27.37 7.68
C LEU A 299 -7.68 -27.14 6.22
N LEU A 300 -7.08 -26.17 5.55
CA LEU A 300 -7.34 -25.85 4.15
C LEU A 300 -6.52 -26.69 3.15
N GLY A 301 -5.84 -27.75 3.64
CA GLY A 301 -5.05 -28.66 2.80
C GLY A 301 -3.72 -28.09 2.32
N LYS A 302 -3.23 -27.01 2.94
CA LYS A 302 -1.92 -26.41 2.64
C LYS A 302 -0.88 -26.88 3.65
N GLU A 303 0.36 -27.09 3.20
CA GLU A 303 1.44 -27.56 4.08
C GLU A 303 1.86 -26.49 5.09
N THR A 304 2.01 -25.23 4.63
CA THR A 304 2.40 -24.08 5.44
C THR A 304 1.47 -22.90 5.22
N TYR A 305 1.54 -21.90 6.11
CA TYR A 305 0.77 -20.68 5.90
C TYR A 305 1.24 -19.90 4.68
N ALA A 306 2.52 -19.96 4.33
CA ALA A 306 3.03 -19.34 3.11
C ALA A 306 2.40 -19.97 1.86
N ASP A 307 2.18 -21.29 1.81
CA ASP A 307 1.47 -21.94 0.68
C ASP A 307 0.03 -21.45 0.55
N HIS A 308 -0.63 -21.16 1.68
CA HIS A 308 -1.96 -20.54 1.69
C HIS A 308 -1.93 -19.10 1.21
N SER A 309 -1.05 -18.28 1.79
CA SER A 309 -0.96 -16.84 1.54
C SER A 309 -0.52 -16.50 0.11
N LEU A 310 0.29 -17.36 -0.51
CA LEU A 310 0.86 -17.16 -1.84
C LEU A 310 -0.02 -17.72 -2.98
N THR A 311 -1.18 -18.30 -2.69
CA THR A 311 -2.04 -18.91 -3.72
C THR A 311 -2.39 -17.90 -4.83
N ASN A 312 -2.75 -16.67 -4.49
CA ASN A 312 -3.12 -15.60 -5.44
C ASN A 312 -2.04 -14.51 -5.46
N THR A 313 -0.84 -14.88 -5.90
CA THR A 313 0.31 -14.00 -6.09
C THR A 313 1.07 -14.35 -7.36
N MET A 314 1.89 -13.43 -7.87
CA MET A 314 2.82 -13.69 -8.99
C MET A 314 3.85 -14.76 -8.62
N ALA A 315 4.32 -14.73 -7.39
CA ALA A 315 5.28 -15.69 -6.86
C ALA A 315 4.70 -17.12 -6.75
N GLN A 316 3.41 -17.29 -6.47
CA GLN A 316 2.64 -18.52 -6.42
C GLN A 316 3.02 -19.50 -5.29
N ASN A 317 4.28 -19.55 -4.88
CA ASN A 317 4.76 -20.50 -3.88
C ASN A 317 6.03 -20.01 -3.17
N PRO A 318 6.36 -20.58 -1.98
CA PRO A 318 7.54 -20.19 -1.22
C PRO A 318 8.87 -20.34 -1.96
N ALA A 319 9.00 -21.36 -2.84
CA ALA A 319 10.24 -21.61 -3.57
C ALA A 319 10.59 -20.44 -4.51
N ASN A 320 9.61 -19.85 -5.18
CA ASN A 320 9.82 -18.70 -6.05
C ASN A 320 10.18 -17.43 -5.26
N VAL A 321 9.60 -17.25 -4.06
CA VAL A 321 9.98 -16.15 -3.15
C VAL A 321 11.44 -16.29 -2.71
N TYR A 322 11.83 -17.46 -2.19
CA TYR A 322 13.21 -17.71 -1.78
C TYR A 322 14.21 -17.61 -2.94
N LYS A 323 13.80 -18.01 -4.15
CA LYS A 323 14.64 -17.85 -5.35
C LYS A 323 14.99 -16.38 -5.56
N LEU A 324 14.01 -15.46 -5.54
CA LEU A 324 14.26 -14.03 -5.70
C LEU A 324 15.14 -13.50 -4.56
N LEU A 325 14.77 -13.78 -3.29
CA LEU A 325 15.50 -13.29 -2.13
C LEU A 325 16.98 -13.74 -2.16
N ASN A 326 17.24 -14.99 -2.57
CA ASN A 326 18.61 -15.51 -2.71
C ASN A 326 19.37 -14.87 -3.87
N GLN A 327 18.74 -14.67 -5.03
CA GLN A 327 19.37 -13.98 -6.15
C GLN A 327 19.80 -12.56 -5.78
N LEU A 328 18.94 -11.80 -5.10
CA LEU A 328 19.27 -10.46 -4.63
C LEU A 328 20.39 -10.51 -3.58
N ARG A 329 20.31 -11.41 -2.59
CA ARG A 329 21.37 -11.58 -1.59
C ARG A 329 22.73 -11.81 -2.22
N GLU A 330 22.82 -12.73 -3.19
CA GLU A 330 24.08 -13.08 -3.87
C GLU A 330 24.63 -11.91 -4.67
N ALA A 331 23.76 -11.12 -5.30
CA ALA A 331 24.18 -9.96 -6.07
C ALA A 331 24.63 -8.78 -5.20
N TYR A 332 23.92 -8.50 -4.09
CA TYR A 332 24.21 -7.32 -3.26
C TYR A 332 25.28 -7.55 -2.19
N ARG A 333 25.51 -8.79 -1.76
CA ARG A 333 26.45 -9.09 -0.67
C ARG A 333 27.88 -8.58 -0.93
N PRO A 334 28.50 -8.78 -2.11
CA PRO A 334 29.85 -8.26 -2.38
C PRO A 334 29.93 -6.74 -2.32
N ALA A 335 28.88 -6.03 -2.77
CA ALA A 335 28.81 -4.58 -2.71
C ALA A 335 28.67 -4.09 -1.26
N LEU A 336 27.82 -4.74 -0.46
CA LEU A 336 27.71 -4.45 0.97
C LEU A 336 29.04 -4.61 1.69
N ASP A 337 29.74 -5.72 1.46
CA ASP A 337 31.03 -6.01 2.13
C ASP A 337 32.08 -4.94 1.78
N LYS A 338 32.07 -4.46 0.53
CA LYS A 338 32.92 -3.35 0.08
C LYS A 338 32.53 -2.03 0.77
N ASP A 339 31.23 -1.68 0.78
CA ASP A 339 30.72 -0.44 1.38
C ASP A 339 31.00 -0.40 2.89
N MET A 340 30.84 -1.53 3.59
CA MET A 340 31.14 -1.64 5.02
C MET A 340 32.64 -1.45 5.31
N LYS A 341 33.52 -1.96 4.44
CA LYS A 341 34.96 -1.74 4.54
C LYS A 341 35.29 -0.26 4.34
N GLU A 342 34.84 0.38 3.28
CA GLU A 342 35.04 1.82 3.03
C GLU A 342 34.51 2.67 4.20
N LEU A 343 33.35 2.34 4.75
CA LEU A 343 32.79 3.03 5.90
C LEU A 343 33.63 2.87 7.16
N THR A 344 34.15 1.67 7.41
CA THR A 344 35.07 1.37 8.55
C THR A 344 36.35 2.16 8.44
N GLU A 345 36.95 2.23 7.25
CA GLU A 345 38.18 3.01 6.98
C GLU A 345 37.90 4.51 7.18
N PHE A 346 36.77 5.03 6.67
CA PHE A 346 36.38 6.41 6.87
C PHE A 346 36.17 6.76 8.35
N ALA A 347 35.39 5.95 9.09
CA ALA A 347 35.16 6.16 10.51
C ALA A 347 36.44 6.15 11.33
N SER A 348 37.36 5.22 11.03
CA SER A 348 38.68 5.12 11.69
C SER A 348 39.55 6.34 11.41
N ALA A 349 39.55 6.85 10.18
CA ALA A 349 40.25 8.07 9.82
C ALA A 349 39.71 9.31 10.55
N GLN A 350 38.36 9.43 10.67
CA GLN A 350 37.72 10.53 11.36
C GLN A 350 37.99 10.53 12.88
N THR A 351 38.06 9.36 13.49
CA THR A 351 38.27 9.21 14.94
C THR A 351 39.75 9.16 15.34
N GLY A 352 40.67 8.94 14.38
CA GLY A 352 42.09 8.73 14.62
C GLY A 352 42.44 7.42 15.32
N LYS A 353 41.49 6.47 15.38
CA LYS A 353 41.67 5.12 15.98
C LYS A 353 40.82 4.09 15.23
N PRO A 354 41.15 2.78 15.33
CA PRO A 354 40.31 1.73 14.77
C PRO A 354 38.88 1.86 15.30
N THR A 355 37.91 1.98 14.40
CA THR A 355 36.50 2.15 14.73
C THR A 355 35.67 1.08 14.03
N GLU A 356 35.00 0.25 14.79
CA GLU A 356 34.11 -0.78 14.30
C GLU A 356 32.76 -0.17 13.94
N ILE A 357 32.17 -0.60 12.83
CA ILE A 357 30.79 -0.24 12.45
C ILE A 357 29.82 -1.21 13.12
N THR A 358 28.99 -0.67 13.98
CA THR A 358 27.98 -1.39 14.77
C THR A 358 26.56 -1.04 14.28
N PRO A 359 25.53 -1.80 14.68
CA PRO A 359 24.14 -1.47 14.33
C PRO A 359 23.71 -0.06 14.77
N TRP A 360 24.26 0.47 15.89
CA TRP A 360 23.91 1.77 16.42
C TRP A 360 24.76 2.94 15.89
N ASN A 361 25.87 2.68 15.21
CA ASN A 361 26.68 3.76 14.65
C ASN A 361 26.69 3.78 13.11
N TYR A 362 26.14 2.76 12.44
CA TYR A 362 26.08 2.69 10.98
C TYR A 362 25.42 3.94 10.37
N SER A 363 24.22 4.30 10.81
CA SER A 363 23.50 5.47 10.27
C SER A 363 24.25 6.77 10.44
N TYR A 364 24.93 6.94 11.56
CA TYR A 364 25.76 8.11 11.86
C TYR A 364 26.97 8.20 10.92
N TRP A 365 27.76 7.13 10.83
CA TRP A 365 28.95 7.12 9.98
C TRP A 365 28.58 7.15 8.50
N SER A 366 27.54 6.46 8.09
CA SER A 366 27.01 6.49 6.74
C SER A 366 26.58 7.90 6.32
N ASN A 367 25.88 8.63 7.20
CA ASN A 367 25.51 10.01 6.93
C ASN A 367 26.73 10.94 6.77
N LYS A 368 27.73 10.83 7.67
CA LYS A 368 28.97 11.63 7.57
C LYS A 368 29.80 11.27 6.32
N HIS A 369 29.87 9.97 5.98
CA HIS A 369 30.57 9.53 4.78
C HIS A 369 29.88 10.02 3.51
N ARG A 370 28.54 9.93 3.44
CA ARG A 370 27.77 10.45 2.32
C ARG A 370 27.99 11.95 2.12
N GLN A 371 27.93 12.73 3.19
CA GLN A 371 28.19 14.17 3.14
C GLN A 371 29.61 14.49 2.67
N ALA A 372 30.62 13.76 3.17
CA ALA A 372 32.01 13.95 2.76
C ALA A 372 32.27 13.56 1.30
N LYS A 373 31.60 12.47 0.82
CA LYS A 373 31.84 11.90 -0.51
C LYS A 373 31.15 12.71 -1.61
N TYR A 374 29.92 13.22 -1.37
CA TYR A 374 29.10 13.82 -2.41
C TYR A 374 28.94 15.34 -2.28
N SER A 375 29.22 15.93 -1.12
CA SER A 375 29.04 17.38 -0.85
C SER A 375 27.65 17.90 -1.31
N PHE A 376 26.62 17.03 -1.25
CA PHE A 376 25.29 17.25 -1.79
C PHE A 376 24.28 17.49 -0.66
N ASP A 377 23.55 18.58 -0.77
CA ASP A 377 22.43 18.92 0.10
C ASP A 377 21.12 18.80 -0.68
N GLU A 378 20.25 17.89 -0.28
CA GLU A 378 18.92 17.71 -0.91
C GLU A 378 18.04 18.97 -0.82
N GLU A 379 18.26 19.83 0.17
CA GLU A 379 17.56 21.12 0.30
C GLU A 379 17.85 22.06 -0.90
N ALA A 380 18.98 21.89 -1.59
CA ALA A 380 19.30 22.65 -2.80
C ALA A 380 18.36 22.35 -3.99
N LEU A 381 17.62 21.23 -3.95
CA LEU A 381 16.65 20.85 -4.98
C LEU A 381 15.27 21.47 -4.79
N ARG A 382 14.88 21.78 -3.53
CA ARG A 382 13.54 22.28 -3.22
C ARG A 382 13.12 23.51 -4.02
N PRO A 383 13.97 24.50 -4.28
CA PRO A 383 13.61 25.67 -5.10
C PRO A 383 13.14 25.33 -6.53
N TYR A 384 13.48 24.16 -7.04
CA TYR A 384 13.10 23.68 -8.38
C TYR A 384 11.82 22.81 -8.37
N PHE A 385 11.31 22.43 -7.19
CA PHE A 385 10.16 21.57 -7.01
C PHE A 385 8.98 22.31 -6.35
N GLU A 386 8.63 23.45 -6.93
CA GLU A 386 7.41 24.17 -6.55
C GLU A 386 6.18 23.33 -6.97
N LEU A 387 5.22 23.14 -6.05
CA LEU A 387 4.12 22.16 -6.20
C LEU A 387 3.33 22.34 -7.50
N SER A 388 3.00 23.57 -7.92
CA SER A 388 2.22 23.76 -9.16
C SER A 388 3.00 23.30 -10.38
N ASN A 389 4.31 23.60 -10.45
CA ASN A 389 5.16 23.13 -11.52
C ASN A 389 5.30 21.59 -11.52
N VAL A 390 5.39 20.99 -10.33
CA VAL A 390 5.46 19.53 -10.20
C VAL A 390 4.15 18.90 -10.67
N VAL A 391 2.98 19.45 -10.32
CA VAL A 391 1.68 18.99 -10.82
C VAL A 391 1.62 19.03 -12.34
N ASP A 392 2.02 20.16 -12.93
CA ASP A 392 2.06 20.32 -14.39
C ASP A 392 3.00 19.30 -15.04
N GLY A 393 4.16 19.04 -14.42
CA GLY A 393 5.14 18.06 -14.90
C GLY A 393 4.61 16.63 -14.85
N VAL A 394 3.99 16.24 -13.73
CA VAL A 394 3.43 14.89 -13.52
C VAL A 394 2.22 14.65 -14.44
N PHE A 395 1.33 15.64 -14.59
CA PHE A 395 0.23 15.55 -15.55
C PHE A 395 0.76 15.53 -17.02
N GLY A 396 1.77 16.36 -17.30
CA GLY A 396 2.45 16.38 -18.59
C GLY A 396 3.13 15.05 -18.96
N LEU A 397 3.62 14.29 -17.96
CA LEU A 397 4.12 12.93 -18.15
C LEU A 397 3.02 12.02 -18.70
N ALA A 398 1.85 12.00 -18.09
CA ALA A 398 0.72 11.19 -18.55
C ALA A 398 0.20 11.63 -19.92
N THR A 399 0.22 12.94 -20.20
CA THR A 399 -0.13 13.47 -21.53
C THR A 399 0.83 12.93 -22.58
N ARG A 400 2.14 13.02 -22.35
CA ARG A 400 3.16 12.55 -23.32
C ARG A 400 3.12 11.04 -23.54
N LEU A 401 2.96 10.27 -22.46
CA LEU A 401 2.98 8.81 -22.52
C LEU A 401 1.67 8.21 -23.02
N TYR A 402 0.54 8.73 -22.51
CA TYR A 402 -0.75 8.04 -22.62
C TYR A 402 -1.85 8.86 -23.27
N GLY A 403 -1.60 10.14 -23.58
CA GLY A 403 -2.59 11.05 -24.18
C GLY A 403 -3.69 11.43 -23.21
N LEU A 404 -3.39 11.62 -21.92
CA LEU A 404 -4.34 12.06 -20.91
C LEU A 404 -4.22 13.56 -20.64
N HIS A 405 -5.35 14.26 -20.58
CA HIS A 405 -5.43 15.68 -20.27
C HIS A 405 -6.23 15.88 -19.00
N PHE A 406 -5.72 16.76 -18.12
CA PHE A 406 -6.28 17.02 -16.78
C PHE A 406 -6.76 18.46 -16.72
N THR A 407 -8.06 18.68 -16.57
CA THR A 407 -8.66 20.01 -16.48
C THR A 407 -9.38 20.16 -15.15
N GLU A 408 -8.96 21.12 -14.31
CA GLU A 408 -9.64 21.42 -13.05
C GLU A 408 -11.11 21.79 -13.32
N ASN A 409 -12.06 21.06 -12.68
CA ASN A 409 -13.47 21.29 -12.85
C ASN A 409 -14.12 21.66 -11.51
N PRO A 410 -14.37 22.96 -11.25
CA PRO A 410 -14.95 23.44 -9.99
C PRO A 410 -16.43 23.06 -9.80
N ASN A 411 -17.09 22.47 -10.80
CA ASN A 411 -18.45 21.94 -10.68
C ASN A 411 -18.50 20.53 -10.10
N ILE A 412 -17.34 19.87 -9.92
CA ILE A 412 -17.23 18.60 -9.21
C ILE A 412 -17.02 18.92 -7.73
N GLU A 413 -17.92 18.44 -6.88
CA GLU A 413 -17.81 18.65 -5.44
C GLU A 413 -16.56 17.98 -4.86
N VAL A 414 -15.94 18.63 -3.89
CA VAL A 414 -14.78 18.14 -3.15
C VAL A 414 -15.11 18.01 -1.66
N TYR A 415 -14.44 17.09 -0.96
CA TYR A 415 -14.71 16.82 0.46
C TYR A 415 -13.96 17.76 1.44
N HIS A 416 -13.03 18.57 0.93
CA HIS A 416 -12.29 19.55 1.73
C HIS A 416 -11.80 20.69 0.82
N PRO A 417 -11.69 21.95 1.31
CA PRO A 417 -11.25 23.11 0.49
C PRO A 417 -9.85 22.99 -0.12
N ASP A 418 -8.95 22.19 0.49
CA ASP A 418 -7.59 21.93 -0.03
C ASP A 418 -7.58 20.91 -1.19
N VAL A 419 -8.72 20.25 -1.46
CA VAL A 419 -8.83 19.23 -2.51
C VAL A 419 -9.21 19.86 -3.82
N LYS A 420 -8.57 19.43 -4.91
CA LYS A 420 -8.94 19.79 -6.27
C LYS A 420 -9.47 18.58 -7.02
N ALA A 421 -10.46 18.80 -7.89
CA ALA A 421 -11.01 17.78 -8.76
C ALA A 421 -10.68 18.11 -10.23
N TYR A 422 -10.14 17.14 -10.94
CA TYR A 422 -9.80 17.25 -12.35
C TYR A 422 -10.64 16.30 -13.17
N GLU A 423 -11.27 16.81 -14.22
CA GLU A 423 -11.83 16.01 -15.28
C GLU A 423 -10.69 15.52 -16.17
N VAL A 424 -10.64 14.22 -16.39
CA VAL A 424 -9.61 13.59 -17.22
C VAL A 424 -10.21 13.18 -18.54
N THR A 425 -9.58 13.62 -19.64
CA THR A 425 -9.98 13.29 -21.02
C THR A 425 -8.81 12.70 -21.80
N ASP A 426 -9.09 11.98 -22.88
CA ASP A 426 -8.07 11.53 -23.84
C ASP A 426 -7.76 12.56 -24.92
N ASP A 427 -6.84 12.25 -25.87
CA ASP A 427 -6.47 13.10 -27.00
C ASP A 427 -7.64 13.44 -27.94
N LYS A 428 -8.76 12.73 -27.85
CA LYS A 428 -9.99 13.00 -28.62
C LYS A 428 -10.99 13.86 -27.85
N GLY A 429 -10.67 14.17 -26.59
CA GLY A 429 -11.60 14.84 -25.67
C GLY A 429 -12.67 13.91 -25.07
N GLU A 430 -12.52 12.59 -25.20
CA GLU A 430 -13.44 11.62 -24.58
C GLU A 430 -13.15 11.52 -23.08
N TYR A 431 -14.22 11.46 -22.29
CA TYR A 431 -14.13 11.37 -20.83
C TYR A 431 -13.51 10.05 -20.35
N VAL A 432 -12.44 10.15 -19.58
CA VAL A 432 -11.69 9.02 -19.01
C VAL A 432 -12.03 8.79 -17.54
N GLY A 433 -12.20 9.85 -16.76
CA GLY A 433 -12.47 9.72 -15.32
C GLY A 433 -12.33 11.05 -14.57
N VAL A 434 -12.42 10.97 -13.25
CA VAL A 434 -12.14 12.10 -12.35
C VAL A 434 -10.93 11.76 -11.50
N LEU A 435 -10.00 12.72 -11.35
CA LEU A 435 -8.89 12.65 -10.41
C LEU A 435 -9.07 13.72 -9.33
N TYR A 436 -9.14 13.31 -8.06
CA TYR A 436 -9.03 14.19 -6.91
C TYR A 436 -7.59 14.22 -6.41
N THR A 437 -7.07 15.40 -6.09
CA THR A 437 -5.75 15.57 -5.48
C THR A 437 -5.89 16.25 -4.12
N ASP A 438 -5.29 15.66 -3.10
CA ASP A 438 -5.36 16.12 -1.72
C ASP A 438 -3.94 16.14 -1.12
N PHE A 439 -3.24 17.28 -1.29
CA PHE A 439 -1.80 17.36 -1.06
C PHE A 439 -1.39 17.67 0.38
N PHE A 440 -2.23 18.33 1.20
CA PHE A 440 -1.76 18.94 2.44
C PHE A 440 -2.23 18.20 3.70
N PRO A 441 -1.38 18.16 4.76
CA PRO A 441 -1.73 17.56 6.04
C PRO A 441 -2.79 18.40 6.79
N ARG A 442 -3.66 17.70 7.54
CA ARG A 442 -4.64 18.28 8.47
C ARG A 442 -4.97 17.28 9.58
N ALA A 443 -5.58 17.75 10.67
CA ALA A 443 -5.89 16.91 11.84
C ALA A 443 -6.84 15.74 11.50
N SER A 444 -7.74 15.92 10.54
CA SER A 444 -8.72 14.91 10.10
C SER A 444 -8.17 13.92 9.07
N LYS A 445 -6.89 13.97 8.73
CA LYS A 445 -6.26 13.18 7.67
C LYS A 445 -5.16 12.28 8.22
N ARG A 446 -5.14 11.02 7.79
CA ARG A 446 -4.08 10.07 8.16
C ARG A 446 -2.71 10.51 7.61
N PRO A 447 -1.61 10.21 8.33
CA PRO A 447 -0.26 10.42 7.79
C PRO A 447 0.05 9.41 6.67
N GLY A 448 1.07 9.73 5.86
CA GLY A 448 1.51 8.94 4.69
C GLY A 448 0.88 9.44 3.39
N ALA A 449 0.91 8.60 2.37
CA ALA A 449 0.28 8.84 1.07
C ALA A 449 -0.44 7.57 0.61
N TRP A 450 -1.46 7.73 -0.21
CA TRP A 450 -2.20 6.60 -0.79
C TRP A 450 -3.09 7.04 -1.94
N MET A 451 -3.37 6.08 -2.83
CA MET A 451 -4.42 6.17 -3.83
C MET A 451 -5.66 5.41 -3.37
N THR A 452 -6.84 5.92 -3.68
CA THR A 452 -8.12 5.23 -3.46
C THR A 452 -9.11 5.55 -4.59
N ASN A 453 -10.17 4.72 -4.71
CA ASN A 453 -11.27 4.96 -5.63
C ASN A 453 -12.53 5.34 -4.86
N PHE A 454 -13.22 6.42 -5.28
CA PHE A 454 -14.63 6.63 -4.98
C PHE A 454 -15.54 5.81 -5.91
N LYS A 455 -15.01 5.40 -7.05
CA LYS A 455 -15.68 4.54 -8.02
C LYS A 455 -14.64 3.88 -8.93
N GLU A 456 -14.80 2.59 -9.18
CA GLU A 456 -13.99 1.85 -10.15
C GLU A 456 -14.52 2.01 -11.57
N GLN A 457 -13.76 1.51 -12.55
CA GLN A 457 -14.19 1.35 -13.94
C GLN A 457 -14.73 -0.07 -14.15
N TRP A 458 -15.84 -0.22 -14.88
CA TRP A 458 -16.36 -1.50 -15.40
C TRP A 458 -17.36 -1.27 -16.53
N ILE A 459 -17.73 -2.35 -17.22
CA ILE A 459 -18.85 -2.31 -18.17
C ILE A 459 -20.12 -2.75 -17.43
N THR A 460 -21.10 -1.83 -17.37
CA THR A 460 -22.40 -2.08 -16.73
C THR A 460 -23.26 -3.07 -17.51
N GLU A 461 -24.31 -3.61 -16.91
CA GLU A 461 -25.22 -4.58 -17.57
C GLU A 461 -25.87 -4.02 -18.84
N ASP A 462 -26.13 -2.70 -18.90
CA ASP A 462 -26.65 -2.00 -20.09
C ASP A 462 -25.54 -1.64 -21.11
N GLY A 463 -24.33 -2.14 -20.92
CA GLY A 463 -23.20 -2.01 -21.85
C GLY A 463 -22.47 -0.67 -21.79
N LYS A 464 -22.75 0.19 -20.79
CA LYS A 464 -22.06 1.46 -20.64
C LYS A 464 -20.72 1.28 -19.93
N ASN A 465 -19.73 2.03 -20.35
CA ASN A 465 -18.44 2.08 -19.65
C ASN A 465 -18.53 3.04 -18.45
N SER A 466 -18.66 2.48 -17.24
CA SER A 466 -18.62 3.24 -16.00
C SER A 466 -17.20 3.69 -15.74
N ARG A 467 -16.93 5.00 -15.85
CA ARG A 467 -15.57 5.54 -15.70
C ARG A 467 -15.21 5.82 -14.23
N PRO A 468 -13.93 5.69 -13.86
CA PRO A 468 -13.46 5.72 -12.48
C PRO A 468 -13.43 7.15 -11.90
N HIS A 469 -13.56 7.22 -10.56
CA HIS A 469 -13.26 8.42 -9.77
C HIS A 469 -12.15 8.07 -8.79
N VAL A 470 -10.97 8.57 -9.05
CA VAL A 470 -9.73 8.26 -8.33
C VAL A 470 -9.37 9.42 -7.41
N SER A 471 -8.82 9.14 -6.24
CA SER A 471 -8.25 10.14 -5.34
C SER A 471 -6.83 9.76 -4.94
N ILE A 472 -5.92 10.73 -5.01
CA ILE A 472 -4.57 10.62 -4.44
C ILE A 472 -4.45 11.58 -3.26
N VAL A 473 -4.01 11.05 -2.13
CA VAL A 473 -3.97 11.75 -0.85
C VAL A 473 -2.54 11.70 -0.32
N MET A 474 -2.01 12.88 0.02
CA MET A 474 -0.62 13.06 0.46
C MET A 474 -0.55 14.03 1.64
N ASN A 475 0.64 14.20 2.21
CA ASN A 475 0.88 15.10 3.35
C ASN A 475 2.14 15.94 3.08
N PHE A 476 2.10 16.75 2.02
CA PHE A 476 3.23 17.56 1.55
C PHE A 476 3.44 18.82 2.38
N THR A 477 4.64 19.37 2.28
CA THR A 477 5.02 20.65 2.88
C THR A 477 4.05 21.76 2.46
N LYS A 478 3.37 22.39 3.43
CA LYS A 478 2.43 23.48 3.16
C LYS A 478 3.15 24.75 2.71
N PRO A 479 2.50 25.59 1.88
CA PRO A 479 2.99 26.93 1.63
C PRO A 479 2.95 27.78 2.91
N THR A 480 3.79 28.82 2.97
CA THR A 480 3.75 29.87 4.00
C THR A 480 3.24 31.15 3.39
N ALA A 481 3.14 32.25 4.20
CA ALA A 481 2.75 33.55 3.68
C ALA A 481 3.73 34.09 2.60
N ASP A 482 5.00 33.74 2.70
CA ASP A 482 6.08 34.29 1.88
C ASP A 482 6.70 33.28 0.91
N THR A 483 6.35 31.97 1.00
CA THR A 483 6.97 30.92 0.22
C THR A 483 5.92 29.93 -0.27
N PRO A 484 5.88 29.61 -1.58
CA PRO A 484 4.99 28.56 -2.08
C PRO A 484 5.35 27.18 -1.50
N SER A 485 4.52 26.18 -1.74
CA SER A 485 4.86 24.81 -1.38
C SER A 485 6.04 24.34 -2.22
N LEU A 486 7.20 24.19 -1.59
CA LEU A 486 8.44 23.69 -2.19
C LEU A 486 8.67 22.26 -1.69
N LEU A 487 8.59 21.30 -2.60
CA LEU A 487 8.66 19.88 -2.27
C LEU A 487 10.12 19.41 -2.10
N THR A 488 10.31 18.42 -1.25
CA THR A 488 11.54 17.62 -1.22
C THR A 488 11.56 16.64 -2.39
N PRO A 489 12.72 16.10 -2.80
CA PRO A 489 12.79 15.01 -3.76
C PRO A 489 11.90 13.82 -3.38
N TYR A 490 11.87 13.46 -2.10
CA TYR A 490 11.01 12.38 -1.58
C TYR A 490 9.50 12.68 -1.75
N GLU A 491 9.06 13.93 -1.57
CA GLU A 491 7.66 14.32 -1.80
C GLU A 491 7.31 14.26 -3.30
N VAL A 492 8.24 14.59 -4.20
CA VAL A 492 8.06 14.44 -5.66
C VAL A 492 7.99 12.96 -6.05
N GLU A 493 8.87 12.12 -5.49
CA GLU A 493 8.85 10.66 -5.67
C GLU A 493 7.52 10.08 -5.21
N THR A 494 7.04 10.48 -4.02
CA THR A 494 5.73 10.08 -3.48
C THR A 494 4.59 10.46 -4.42
N PHE A 495 4.63 11.66 -5.01
CA PHE A 495 3.62 12.08 -5.98
C PHE A 495 3.65 11.19 -7.24
N LEU A 496 4.81 10.92 -7.79
CA LEU A 496 4.97 10.02 -8.94
C LEU A 496 4.45 8.62 -8.63
N HIS A 497 4.71 8.11 -7.42
CA HIS A 497 4.22 6.83 -6.92
C HIS A 497 2.69 6.78 -6.92
N GLU A 498 2.02 7.67 -6.18
CA GLU A 498 0.56 7.68 -6.08
C GLU A 498 -0.12 7.97 -7.43
N PHE A 499 0.55 8.77 -8.26
CA PHE A 499 0.08 9.01 -9.63
C PHE A 499 0.20 7.77 -10.50
N GLY A 500 1.18 6.89 -10.29
CA GLY A 500 1.27 5.59 -10.95
C GLY A 500 0.08 4.68 -10.62
N HIS A 501 -0.31 4.63 -9.36
CA HIS A 501 -1.55 3.95 -8.95
C HIS A 501 -2.79 4.59 -9.58
N SER A 502 -2.85 5.93 -9.64
CA SER A 502 -3.99 6.61 -10.26
C SER A 502 -4.09 6.36 -11.75
N LEU A 503 -2.97 6.26 -12.47
CA LEU A 503 -2.96 5.86 -13.88
C LEU A 503 -3.49 4.44 -14.07
N HIS A 504 -3.14 3.51 -13.16
CA HIS A 504 -3.67 2.15 -13.15
C HIS A 504 -5.21 2.13 -12.95
N GLY A 505 -5.74 3.02 -12.11
CA GLY A 505 -7.18 3.20 -11.92
C GLY A 505 -7.87 3.90 -13.10
N LEU A 506 -7.33 5.06 -13.54
CA LEU A 506 -7.91 5.89 -14.59
C LEU A 506 -7.93 5.20 -15.97
N LEU A 507 -6.88 4.49 -16.31
CA LEU A 507 -6.74 3.81 -17.60
C LEU A 507 -7.41 2.43 -17.62
N ALA A 508 -7.95 1.94 -16.50
CA ALA A 508 -8.61 0.65 -16.46
C ALA A 508 -9.67 0.51 -17.57
N ASN A 509 -9.70 -0.66 -18.21
CA ASN A 509 -10.65 -0.99 -19.26
C ASN A 509 -11.05 -2.47 -19.16
N THR A 510 -11.75 -2.80 -18.10
CA THR A 510 -12.19 -4.15 -17.75
C THR A 510 -13.71 -4.25 -17.87
N HIS A 511 -14.22 -5.45 -18.09
CA HIS A 511 -15.65 -5.70 -18.05
C HIS A 511 -16.15 -5.92 -16.61
N ARG A 512 -15.29 -6.42 -15.74
CA ARG A 512 -15.63 -6.80 -14.36
C ARG A 512 -15.05 -5.80 -13.37
N ARG A 513 -15.91 -5.27 -12.49
CA ARG A 513 -15.52 -4.26 -11.49
C ARG A 513 -14.48 -4.78 -10.51
N SER A 514 -14.65 -6.02 -10.02
CA SER A 514 -13.74 -6.61 -9.05
C SER A 514 -12.32 -6.85 -9.57
N LEU A 515 -12.14 -6.81 -10.91
CA LEU A 515 -10.85 -6.97 -11.59
C LEU A 515 -10.28 -5.65 -12.09
N SER A 516 -10.91 -4.50 -11.77
CA SER A 516 -10.55 -3.21 -12.34
C SER A 516 -9.35 -2.55 -11.66
N GLY A 517 -8.52 -1.86 -12.45
CA GLY A 517 -7.46 -0.97 -11.97
C GLY A 517 -6.50 -1.69 -11.01
N THR A 518 -6.37 -1.17 -9.79
CA THR A 518 -5.48 -1.69 -8.75
C THR A 518 -5.95 -3.00 -8.09
N SER A 519 -7.06 -3.61 -8.58
CA SER A 519 -7.54 -4.91 -8.10
C SER A 519 -6.75 -6.05 -8.73
N VAL A 520 -5.47 -6.12 -8.42
CA VAL A 520 -4.49 -7.10 -8.90
C VAL A 520 -3.86 -7.88 -7.75
N TYR A 521 -2.99 -8.84 -8.04
CA TYR A 521 -2.21 -9.52 -7.01
C TYR A 521 -1.32 -8.53 -6.26
N ARG A 522 -1.15 -8.76 -4.93
CA ARG A 522 -0.43 -7.83 -4.05
C ARG A 522 1.03 -7.61 -4.41
N ASP A 523 1.70 -8.61 -5.01
CA ASP A 523 3.09 -8.53 -5.45
C ASP A 523 3.25 -7.94 -6.87
N PHE A 524 2.13 -7.44 -7.44
CA PHE A 524 2.11 -6.73 -8.71
C PHE A 524 1.59 -5.30 -8.59
N VAL A 525 0.84 -4.99 -7.54
CA VAL A 525 0.13 -3.71 -7.41
C VAL A 525 1.07 -2.50 -7.42
N GLU A 526 2.31 -2.67 -6.92
CA GLU A 526 3.31 -1.61 -6.85
C GLU A 526 4.09 -1.41 -8.16
N LEU A 527 3.89 -2.26 -9.18
CA LEU A 527 4.60 -2.06 -10.45
C LEU A 527 4.31 -0.70 -11.10
N PRO A 528 3.05 -0.24 -11.29
CA PRO A 528 2.80 1.05 -11.91
C PRO A 528 3.26 2.25 -11.07
N SER A 529 3.20 2.15 -9.76
CA SER A 529 3.62 3.21 -8.85
C SER A 529 5.14 3.37 -8.83
N GLN A 530 5.88 2.31 -8.55
CA GLN A 530 7.35 2.31 -8.55
C GLN A 530 7.94 2.57 -9.94
N PHE A 531 7.27 2.15 -11.01
CA PHE A 531 7.66 2.49 -12.36
C PHE A 531 7.74 4.00 -12.58
N ASN A 532 6.76 4.75 -12.11
CA ASN A 532 6.74 6.20 -12.26
C ASN A 532 7.85 6.91 -11.45
N GLU A 533 8.24 6.39 -10.29
CA GLU A 533 9.31 6.95 -9.46
C GLU A 533 10.62 7.11 -10.25
N ASN A 534 10.91 6.20 -11.18
CA ASN A 534 12.12 6.24 -11.99
C ASN A 534 12.28 7.56 -12.77
N TYR A 535 11.18 8.25 -13.12
CA TYR A 535 11.24 9.53 -13.83
C TYR A 535 11.89 10.65 -12.98
N LEU A 536 11.89 10.57 -11.66
CA LEU A 536 12.53 11.59 -10.80
C LEU A 536 14.03 11.76 -11.08
N THR A 537 14.68 10.73 -11.59
CA THR A 537 16.12 10.75 -11.90
C THR A 537 16.42 11.03 -13.38
N GLU A 538 15.39 11.25 -14.19
CA GLU A 538 15.56 11.46 -15.64
C GLU A 538 15.59 12.97 -15.97
N GLN A 539 16.77 13.47 -16.39
CA GLN A 539 16.98 14.89 -16.72
C GLN A 539 15.97 15.39 -17.78
N GLU A 540 15.64 14.55 -18.79
CA GLU A 540 14.69 14.91 -19.84
C GLU A 540 13.28 15.18 -19.29
N PHE A 541 12.86 14.43 -18.28
CA PHE A 541 11.59 14.66 -17.59
C PHE A 541 11.66 15.90 -16.70
N LEU A 542 12.69 16.03 -15.87
CA LEU A 542 12.85 17.18 -14.97
C LEU A 542 12.92 18.51 -15.74
N ASN A 543 13.53 18.53 -16.91
CA ASN A 543 13.58 19.73 -17.77
C ASN A 543 12.20 20.21 -18.22
N THR A 544 11.16 19.37 -18.15
CA THR A 544 9.80 19.78 -18.54
C THR A 544 9.15 20.73 -17.54
N PHE A 545 9.51 20.65 -16.23
CA PHE A 545 8.83 21.39 -15.19
C PHE A 545 9.75 21.93 -14.07
N ALA A 546 10.89 21.27 -13.80
CA ALA A 546 11.74 21.63 -12.67
C ALA A 546 12.48 22.96 -12.92
N LYS A 547 11.85 24.06 -12.50
CA LYS A 547 12.35 25.43 -12.63
C LYS A 547 12.41 26.09 -11.28
N HIS A 548 13.45 26.87 -11.06
CA HIS A 548 13.61 27.63 -9.82
C HIS A 548 12.43 28.60 -9.65
N TYR A 549 11.69 28.51 -8.53
CA TYR A 549 10.42 29.22 -8.30
C TYR A 549 10.51 30.76 -8.36
N GLN A 550 11.70 31.35 -8.15
CA GLN A 550 11.91 32.81 -8.23
C GLN A 550 12.52 33.25 -9.55
N THR A 551 13.51 32.50 -10.09
CA THR A 551 14.25 32.91 -11.29
C THR A 551 13.70 32.32 -12.58
N GLY A 552 12.95 31.22 -12.51
CA GLY A 552 12.46 30.47 -13.67
C GLY A 552 13.55 29.65 -14.39
N GLU A 553 14.78 29.63 -13.87
CA GLU A 553 15.87 28.85 -14.46
C GLU A 553 15.63 27.34 -14.29
N PRO A 554 15.93 26.50 -15.28
CA PRO A 554 15.78 25.08 -15.17
C PRO A 554 16.78 24.49 -14.17
N ILE A 555 16.43 23.31 -13.62
CA ILE A 555 17.30 22.58 -12.68
C ILE A 555 18.64 22.26 -13.35
N PRO A 556 19.79 22.58 -12.71
CA PRO A 556 21.12 22.27 -13.23
C PRO A 556 21.35 20.76 -13.31
N ALA A 557 22.02 20.32 -14.40
CA ALA A 557 22.35 18.90 -14.60
C ALA A 557 23.24 18.35 -13.46
N GLU A 558 24.08 19.18 -12.86
CA GLU A 558 24.92 18.83 -11.74
C GLU A 558 24.11 18.42 -10.51
N LEU A 559 22.99 19.09 -10.24
CA LEU A 559 22.09 18.73 -9.15
C LEU A 559 21.35 17.41 -9.41
N VAL A 560 20.92 17.18 -10.65
CA VAL A 560 20.30 15.91 -11.04
C VAL A 560 21.29 14.74 -10.95
N ASN A 561 22.51 14.95 -11.46
CA ASN A 561 23.58 13.96 -11.33
C ASN A 561 23.92 13.64 -9.87
N ALA A 562 23.94 14.68 -9.01
CA ALA A 562 24.16 14.51 -7.58
C ALA A 562 23.02 13.72 -6.91
N LEU A 563 21.77 13.98 -7.30
CA LEU A 563 20.60 13.22 -6.85
C LEU A 563 20.75 11.73 -7.23
N VAL A 564 21.00 11.44 -8.50
CA VAL A 564 21.20 10.05 -9.00
C VAL A 564 22.35 9.35 -8.28
N THR A 565 23.50 10.03 -8.13
CA THR A 565 24.67 9.41 -7.49
C THR A 565 24.45 9.20 -5.99
N SER A 566 23.73 10.11 -5.33
CA SER A 566 23.43 9.97 -3.91
C SER A 566 22.35 8.92 -3.64
N SER A 567 21.44 8.63 -4.56
CA SER A 567 20.43 7.57 -4.41
C SER A 567 21.05 6.18 -4.44
N GLN A 568 22.17 6.00 -5.12
CA GLN A 568 22.92 4.73 -5.14
C GLN A 568 23.72 4.48 -3.85
N TYR A 569 23.94 5.52 -3.02
CA TYR A 569 24.72 5.39 -1.81
C TYR A 569 23.98 4.53 -0.76
N GLY A 570 24.61 3.44 -0.34
CA GLY A 570 24.05 2.52 0.65
C GLY A 570 22.94 1.62 0.11
N ALA A 571 22.72 1.57 -1.22
CA ALA A 571 21.72 0.71 -1.84
C ALA A 571 21.92 -0.77 -1.47
N ALA A 572 23.16 -1.24 -1.36
CA ALA A 572 23.47 -2.61 -0.92
C ALA A 572 23.00 -2.87 0.53
N TYR A 573 23.23 -1.93 1.43
CA TYR A 573 22.74 -2.04 2.82
C TYR A 573 21.23 -2.01 2.89
N ALA A 574 20.59 -1.08 2.17
CA ALA A 574 19.15 -0.95 2.13
C ALA A 574 18.48 -2.22 1.59
N CYS A 575 19.00 -2.78 0.49
CA CYS A 575 18.50 -4.04 -0.07
C CYS A 575 18.66 -5.19 0.93
N MET A 576 19.85 -5.40 1.49
CA MET A 576 20.10 -6.50 2.45
C MET A 576 19.23 -6.39 3.70
N ARG A 577 18.92 -5.17 4.16
CA ARG A 577 17.96 -4.95 5.26
C ARG A 577 16.54 -5.36 4.87
N GLN A 578 16.09 -5.05 3.65
CA GLN A 578 14.78 -5.50 3.16
C GLN A 578 14.73 -7.02 3.00
N LEU A 579 15.81 -7.64 2.54
CA LEU A 579 15.92 -9.09 2.47
C LEU A 579 15.84 -9.74 3.85
N MET A 580 16.42 -9.13 4.89
CA MET A 580 16.33 -9.61 6.27
C MET A 580 14.84 -9.73 6.70
N PHE A 581 14.02 -8.71 6.42
CA PHE A 581 12.60 -8.76 6.71
C PHE A 581 11.87 -9.82 5.89
N GLY A 582 12.22 -9.96 4.60
CA GLY A 582 11.64 -10.99 3.72
C GLY A 582 12.00 -12.42 4.17
N PHE A 583 13.24 -12.68 4.52
CA PHE A 583 13.67 -13.99 5.06
C PHE A 583 13.00 -14.32 6.39
N LEU A 584 12.89 -13.33 7.29
CA LEU A 584 12.24 -13.49 8.58
C LEU A 584 10.75 -13.79 8.44
N ASP A 585 10.04 -13.04 7.58
CA ASP A 585 8.64 -13.28 7.26
C ASP A 585 8.42 -14.69 6.71
N MET A 586 9.20 -15.05 5.70
CA MET A 586 9.08 -16.38 5.09
C MET A 586 9.41 -17.50 6.08
N ALA A 587 10.41 -17.34 6.95
CA ALA A 587 10.74 -18.35 7.94
C ALA A 587 9.56 -18.60 8.90
N TRP A 588 8.94 -17.55 9.45
CA TRP A 588 7.77 -17.69 10.32
C TRP A 588 6.59 -18.39 9.65
N HIS A 589 6.39 -18.16 8.35
CA HIS A 589 5.20 -18.65 7.63
C HIS A 589 5.42 -19.93 6.82
N THR A 590 6.68 -20.38 6.68
CA THR A 590 7.02 -21.71 6.14
C THR A 590 7.34 -22.74 7.24
N ALA A 591 7.30 -22.34 8.52
CA ALA A 591 7.52 -23.24 9.63
C ALA A 591 6.46 -24.37 9.65
N LYS A 592 6.93 -25.63 9.67
CA LYS A 592 6.09 -26.83 9.65
C LYS A 592 5.75 -27.36 11.05
N ALA A 593 6.37 -26.80 12.08
CA ALA A 593 6.18 -27.16 13.49
C ALA A 593 6.12 -25.89 14.35
N PRO A 594 5.56 -25.98 15.56
CA PRO A 594 5.61 -24.88 16.53
C PRO A 594 7.04 -24.44 16.83
N VAL A 595 7.24 -23.13 17.03
CA VAL A 595 8.51 -22.54 17.40
C VAL A 595 8.57 -22.36 18.91
N ASP A 596 9.49 -23.05 19.57
CA ASP A 596 9.67 -22.97 21.04
C ASP A 596 10.51 -21.74 21.43
N ASP A 597 11.69 -21.58 20.83
CA ASP A 597 12.61 -20.47 21.08
C ASP A 597 12.56 -19.45 19.92
N ALA A 598 11.85 -18.35 20.14
CA ALA A 598 11.70 -17.29 19.14
C ALA A 598 13.01 -16.54 18.84
N VAL A 599 13.91 -16.43 19.84
CA VAL A 599 15.22 -15.75 19.68
C VAL A 599 16.12 -16.57 18.77
N ALA A 600 16.32 -17.83 19.09
CA ALA A 600 17.14 -18.73 18.27
C ALA A 600 16.56 -18.88 16.86
N PHE A 601 15.24 -18.93 16.74
CA PHE A 601 14.54 -19.00 15.44
C PHE A 601 14.80 -17.77 14.59
N GLU A 602 14.66 -16.55 15.14
CA GLU A 602 14.93 -15.32 14.40
C GLU A 602 16.39 -15.23 13.95
N ILE A 603 17.35 -15.54 14.84
CA ILE A 603 18.79 -15.52 14.51
C ILE A 603 19.07 -16.46 13.33
N GLU A 604 18.53 -17.68 13.35
CA GLU A 604 18.72 -18.64 12.25
C GLU A 604 18.06 -18.18 10.96
N ALA A 605 16.85 -17.62 11.04
CA ALA A 605 16.10 -17.13 9.89
C ALA A 605 16.83 -16.01 9.13
N ILE A 606 17.48 -15.08 9.86
CA ILE A 606 18.16 -13.94 9.25
C ILE A 606 19.64 -14.22 8.93
N ARG A 607 20.21 -15.33 9.39
CA ARG A 607 21.63 -15.70 9.18
C ARG A 607 22.10 -15.53 7.74
N PRO A 608 21.35 -15.94 6.69
CA PRO A 608 21.80 -15.79 5.31
C PRO A 608 22.04 -14.34 4.88
N VAL A 609 21.40 -13.39 5.53
CA VAL A 609 21.38 -11.95 5.18
C VAL A 609 21.88 -11.07 6.33
N GLN A 610 22.46 -11.68 7.34
CA GLN A 610 23.02 -10.98 8.52
C GLN A 610 24.05 -9.93 8.09
N ILE A 611 23.88 -8.70 8.57
CA ILE A 611 24.80 -7.58 8.34
C ILE A 611 25.73 -7.39 9.54
N PHE A 612 25.18 -7.44 10.74
CA PHE A 612 25.87 -7.27 12.01
C PHE A 612 25.70 -8.50 12.89
N GLU A 613 26.61 -8.70 13.83
CA GLU A 613 26.41 -9.72 14.86
C GLU A 613 25.15 -9.44 15.69
N PRO A 614 24.42 -10.49 16.11
CA PRO A 614 23.24 -10.33 16.94
C PRO A 614 23.54 -9.58 18.24
N VAL A 615 22.74 -8.58 18.57
CA VAL A 615 22.86 -7.83 19.82
C VAL A 615 21.94 -8.47 20.86
N GLU A 616 22.50 -8.84 22.00
CA GLU A 616 21.73 -9.43 23.09
C GLU A 616 20.55 -8.54 23.52
N GLY A 617 19.39 -9.13 23.66
CA GLY A 617 18.14 -8.39 24.03
C GLY A 617 17.52 -7.60 22.88
N SER A 618 17.98 -7.78 21.63
CA SER A 618 17.40 -7.16 20.43
C SER A 618 16.70 -8.19 19.56
N MET A 619 15.50 -7.88 19.09
CA MET A 619 14.72 -8.71 18.15
C MET A 619 13.88 -7.82 17.21
N THR A 620 13.58 -8.36 16.04
CA THR A 620 12.68 -7.76 15.06
C THR A 620 11.25 -8.29 15.21
N SER A 621 11.06 -9.58 15.36
CA SER A 621 9.76 -10.25 15.35
C SER A 621 8.74 -9.69 16.36
N PRO A 622 9.09 -9.35 17.63
CA PRO A 622 8.08 -8.90 18.60
C PRO A 622 7.43 -7.55 18.27
N GLN A 623 8.02 -6.78 17.38
CA GLN A 623 7.55 -5.47 16.93
C GLN A 623 7.25 -5.42 15.42
N PHE A 624 7.32 -6.55 14.73
CA PHE A 624 7.13 -6.63 13.28
C PHE A 624 5.65 -6.65 12.89
N SER A 625 4.99 -5.51 13.09
CA SER A 625 3.55 -5.33 12.86
C SER A 625 3.13 -5.69 11.44
N HIS A 626 3.96 -5.44 10.41
CA HIS A 626 3.64 -5.77 9.02
C HIS A 626 3.16 -7.21 8.86
N ILE A 627 3.86 -8.17 9.48
CA ILE A 627 3.56 -9.59 9.31
C ILE A 627 2.69 -10.19 10.42
N PHE A 628 2.67 -9.61 11.64
CA PHE A 628 1.93 -10.19 12.76
C PHE A 628 0.59 -9.50 13.05
N SER A 629 0.44 -8.21 12.71
CA SER A 629 -0.83 -7.47 12.88
C SER A 629 -1.32 -6.79 11.60
N GLY A 630 -0.46 -6.70 10.57
CA GLY A 630 -0.81 -6.19 9.25
C GLY A 630 -1.14 -7.31 8.24
N GLY A 631 -1.36 -6.91 7.00
CA GLY A 631 -1.74 -7.81 5.90
C GLY A 631 -0.58 -8.51 5.17
N TYR A 632 0.68 -8.42 5.67
CA TYR A 632 1.87 -8.84 4.95
C TYR A 632 2.42 -10.21 5.38
N ALA A 633 1.64 -11.05 6.03
CA ALA A 633 2.04 -12.42 6.40
C ALA A 633 2.39 -13.26 5.17
N ALA A 634 3.62 -13.77 5.08
CA ALA A 634 4.23 -14.36 3.89
C ALA A 634 4.12 -13.44 2.65
N GLY A 635 4.23 -12.13 2.86
CA GLY A 635 3.99 -11.11 1.83
C GLY A 635 4.98 -9.97 1.82
N TYR A 636 5.93 -9.91 2.75
CA TYR A 636 6.89 -8.80 2.84
C TYR A 636 7.82 -8.74 1.62
N TYR A 637 8.10 -9.88 0.98
CA TYR A 637 8.89 -9.98 -0.24
C TYR A 637 8.35 -9.12 -1.39
N SER A 638 7.04 -8.80 -1.38
CA SER A 638 6.35 -8.08 -2.46
C SER A 638 7.01 -6.73 -2.79
N TYR A 639 7.60 -6.05 -1.81
CA TYR A 639 8.33 -4.81 -2.02
C TYR A 639 9.53 -5.02 -2.99
N LYS A 640 10.36 -6.04 -2.72
CA LYS A 640 11.48 -6.35 -3.62
C LYS A 640 11.06 -7.02 -4.92
N TRP A 641 9.95 -7.75 -4.92
CA TRP A 641 9.38 -8.31 -6.12
C TRP A 641 8.96 -7.21 -7.10
N ALA A 642 8.23 -6.21 -6.61
CA ALA A 642 7.77 -5.09 -7.41
C ALA A 642 8.93 -4.20 -7.90
N GLU A 643 9.96 -3.96 -7.06
CA GLU A 643 11.17 -3.24 -7.48
C GLU A 643 11.91 -3.91 -8.64
N VAL A 644 11.96 -5.24 -8.68
CA VAL A 644 12.53 -5.97 -9.82
C VAL A 644 11.69 -5.75 -11.08
N LEU A 645 10.36 -5.82 -10.94
CA LEU A 645 9.44 -5.60 -12.07
C LEU A 645 9.54 -4.18 -12.62
N ASP A 646 9.54 -3.17 -11.74
CA ASP A 646 9.58 -1.78 -12.14
C ASP A 646 10.90 -1.42 -12.86
N ALA A 647 12.03 -1.80 -12.28
CA ALA A 647 13.34 -1.53 -12.85
C ALA A 647 13.52 -2.21 -14.21
N ASP A 648 13.08 -3.48 -14.33
CA ASP A 648 13.14 -4.22 -15.61
C ASP A 648 12.19 -3.62 -16.65
N ALA A 649 10.97 -3.20 -16.24
CA ALA A 649 10.03 -2.51 -17.13
C ALA A 649 10.58 -1.16 -17.59
N PHE A 650 11.12 -0.35 -16.67
CA PHE A 650 11.69 0.96 -17.03
C PHE A 650 12.93 0.85 -17.90
N SER A 651 13.68 -0.24 -17.79
CA SER A 651 14.85 -0.50 -18.68
C SER A 651 14.46 -0.53 -20.16
N VAL A 652 13.24 -0.95 -20.50
CA VAL A 652 12.72 -0.94 -21.88
C VAL A 652 12.53 0.49 -22.37
N PHE A 653 12.01 1.37 -21.48
CA PHE A 653 11.87 2.80 -21.79
C PHE A 653 13.25 3.48 -21.93
N LYS A 654 14.19 3.16 -21.06
CA LYS A 654 15.56 3.70 -21.20
C LYS A 654 16.21 3.31 -22.52
N ALA A 655 15.99 2.09 -22.99
CA ALA A 655 16.54 1.59 -24.25
C ALA A 655 15.91 2.22 -25.49
N ASN A 656 14.60 2.54 -25.45
CA ASN A 656 13.84 3.05 -26.58
C ASN A 656 13.65 4.58 -26.55
N GLY A 657 13.90 5.21 -25.40
CA GLY A 657 13.59 6.60 -25.08
C GLY A 657 12.46 6.65 -24.02
N ILE A 658 12.68 7.43 -22.95
CA ILE A 658 11.76 7.46 -21.80
C ILE A 658 10.34 7.97 -22.13
N PHE A 659 10.17 8.57 -23.30
CA PHE A 659 8.89 9.04 -23.85
C PHE A 659 8.51 8.32 -25.16
N ASP A 660 9.12 7.16 -25.48
CA ASP A 660 8.77 6.41 -26.70
C ASP A 660 7.30 5.98 -26.66
N LYS A 661 6.52 6.50 -27.60
CA LYS A 661 5.07 6.29 -27.66
C LYS A 661 4.70 4.82 -27.84
N LYS A 662 5.46 4.07 -28.62
CA LYS A 662 5.20 2.65 -28.87
C LYS A 662 5.40 1.82 -27.60
N THR A 663 6.45 2.10 -26.85
CA THR A 663 6.73 1.45 -25.57
C THR A 663 5.65 1.81 -24.53
N ALA A 664 5.27 3.10 -24.47
CA ALA A 664 4.20 3.58 -23.59
C ALA A 664 2.84 2.94 -23.93
N ASP A 665 2.48 2.83 -25.20
CA ASP A 665 1.24 2.15 -25.62
C ASP A 665 1.28 0.66 -25.29
N SER A 666 2.44 0.00 -25.41
CA SER A 666 2.59 -1.40 -25.00
C SER A 666 2.40 -1.58 -23.49
N PHE A 667 3.00 -0.71 -22.67
CA PHE A 667 2.83 -0.71 -21.23
C PHE A 667 1.37 -0.42 -20.82
N LYS A 668 0.77 0.62 -21.41
CA LYS A 668 -0.64 0.96 -21.22
C LYS A 668 -1.55 -0.23 -21.50
N ASN A 669 -1.43 -0.83 -22.71
CA ASN A 669 -2.37 -1.85 -23.20
C ASN A 669 -2.19 -3.22 -22.53
N ASN A 670 -0.99 -3.55 -22.05
CA ASN A 670 -0.70 -4.84 -21.43
C ASN A 670 -0.71 -4.80 -19.89
N ILE A 671 -0.49 -3.62 -19.28
CA ILE A 671 -0.41 -3.47 -17.82
C ILE A 671 -1.56 -2.59 -17.31
N LEU A 672 -1.53 -1.26 -17.64
CA LEU A 672 -2.39 -0.28 -16.99
C LEU A 672 -3.89 -0.46 -17.27
N THR A 673 -4.26 -0.93 -18.46
CA THR A 673 -5.67 -1.12 -18.82
C THR A 673 -6.24 -2.46 -18.36
N ARG A 674 -5.39 -3.39 -17.92
CA ARG A 674 -5.78 -4.79 -17.75
C ARG A 674 -6.27 -5.14 -16.34
N GLY A 675 -5.85 -4.40 -15.33
CA GLY A 675 -6.18 -4.76 -13.94
C GLY A 675 -5.90 -6.25 -13.66
N GLY A 676 -6.81 -6.91 -12.97
CA GLY A 676 -6.75 -8.32 -12.61
C GLY A 676 -7.36 -9.29 -13.63
N THR A 677 -7.54 -8.89 -14.90
CA THR A 677 -8.22 -9.71 -15.93
C THR A 677 -7.49 -10.97 -16.36
N GLU A 678 -6.19 -11.02 -16.12
CA GLU A 678 -5.34 -12.19 -16.40
C GLU A 678 -4.26 -12.28 -15.31
N ASN A 679 -3.57 -13.44 -15.25
CA ASN A 679 -2.42 -13.57 -14.35
C ASN A 679 -1.36 -12.51 -14.69
N PRO A 680 -0.90 -11.70 -13.71
CA PRO A 680 0.05 -10.60 -13.96
C PRO A 680 1.34 -11.03 -14.65
N ALA A 681 1.82 -12.25 -14.43
CA ALA A 681 3.00 -12.77 -15.12
C ALA A 681 2.76 -12.92 -16.64
N VAL A 682 1.53 -13.21 -17.07
CA VAL A 682 1.18 -13.25 -18.50
C VAL A 682 1.17 -11.85 -19.08
N LEU A 683 0.56 -10.89 -18.38
CA LEU A 683 0.49 -9.49 -18.77
C LEU A 683 1.91 -8.90 -18.88
N TYR A 684 2.74 -9.15 -17.87
CA TYR A 684 4.12 -8.68 -17.85
C TYR A 684 4.95 -9.24 -19.02
N ARG A 685 4.90 -10.55 -19.26
CA ARG A 685 5.60 -11.17 -20.41
C ARG A 685 5.15 -10.60 -21.76
N ARG A 686 3.87 -10.27 -21.88
CA ARG A 686 3.31 -9.68 -23.12
C ARG A 686 3.87 -8.26 -23.36
N PHE A 687 4.07 -7.49 -22.29
CA PHE A 687 4.74 -6.19 -22.38
C PHE A 687 6.25 -6.33 -22.60
N ARG A 688 6.93 -7.13 -21.77
CA ARG A 688 8.39 -7.22 -21.70
C ARG A 688 9.01 -8.07 -22.81
N GLY A 689 8.28 -9.05 -23.32
CA GLY A 689 8.77 -10.07 -24.24
C GLY A 689 9.54 -11.22 -23.58
N GLY A 690 9.53 -11.33 -22.27
CA GLY A 690 10.24 -12.34 -21.47
C GLY A 690 9.94 -12.25 -19.98
N GLU A 691 10.63 -13.08 -19.18
CA GLU A 691 10.57 -13.02 -17.72
C GLU A 691 11.36 -11.81 -17.20
N PRO A 692 10.96 -11.22 -16.05
CA PRO A 692 11.73 -10.16 -15.43
C PRO A 692 13.08 -10.68 -14.92
N THR A 693 14.10 -9.81 -14.95
CA THR A 693 15.43 -10.10 -14.41
C THR A 693 15.82 -9.06 -13.38
N ILE A 694 16.70 -9.42 -12.44
CA ILE A 694 17.22 -8.48 -11.44
C ILE A 694 18.24 -7.49 -12.01
N ASP A 695 18.72 -7.69 -13.24
CA ASP A 695 19.84 -6.93 -13.81
C ASP A 695 19.58 -5.42 -13.91
N ALA A 696 18.35 -5.05 -14.26
CA ALA A 696 17.98 -3.63 -14.35
C ALA A 696 18.00 -2.96 -12.96
N LEU A 697 17.50 -3.63 -11.94
CA LEU A 697 17.57 -3.17 -10.56
C LEU A 697 19.05 -3.04 -10.10
N LEU A 698 19.87 -4.03 -10.40
CA LEU A 698 21.29 -3.99 -10.05
C LEU A 698 22.04 -2.83 -10.73
N ARG A 699 21.68 -2.48 -11.98
CA ARG A 699 22.23 -1.30 -12.67
C ARG A 699 21.74 0.01 -12.05
N ARG A 700 20.45 0.12 -11.76
CA ARG A 700 19.85 1.29 -11.10
C ARG A 700 20.55 1.58 -9.76
N ASP A 701 20.79 0.54 -8.98
CA ASP A 701 21.42 0.63 -7.67
C ASP A 701 22.95 0.72 -7.73
N GLY A 702 23.55 0.73 -8.93
CA GLY A 702 25.01 0.83 -9.11
C GLY A 702 25.81 -0.42 -8.69
N ILE A 703 25.14 -1.57 -8.55
CA ILE A 703 25.76 -2.86 -8.15
C ILE A 703 26.54 -3.46 -9.33
N ILE A 704 25.99 -3.34 -10.51
CA ILE A 704 26.66 -3.73 -11.78
C ILE A 704 26.64 -2.54 -12.76
N LYS A 705 27.55 -2.58 -13.75
CA LYS A 705 27.65 -1.56 -14.79
C LYS A 705 26.62 -1.75 -15.90
#